data_fe3be88adec12876a4a544ca34b0eb87
#
_entry.id   fe3be88adec12876a4a544ca34b0eb87
#
_cell.length_a   1.000
_cell.length_b   1.000
_cell.length_c   1.000
_cell.angle_alpha   90.00
_cell.angle_beta   90.00
_cell.angle_gamma   90.00
#
_symmetry.space_group_name_H-M   'P 1'
#
loop_
_entity.id
_entity.type
_entity.pdbx_description
1 polymer ?
#
loop_
_entity_poly.entity_id
_entity_poly.type
_entity_poly.pdbx_seq_one_letter_code
_entity_poly.pdbx_strand_id
1 'polypeptide(L)'
;MRGERRDAPCRDLNRRTFLKNTAWAGGGLVLALSLPESIAGSRAVAEARVAQLNAWLRIGVDDSITMIVDRSEMGQGVYTALPTLLAEELEVDLARIAVVAAPVGEVYVNALNAGQITGTSNSVQDGWQKLRLAGAQARLMLIAAAAQAWHVDPSECHAVDGKVVSAQGKSASYGQLAQAAAKLPVPKDVPLKDAARFRLIGKSLPRLDTPAKVDGSAEFGLDVRLPGMLHAVVAFSPTLGGKATTIDSAAALAMPGVRRVLPTASGVVVVAEHFWQARKARDALRIQWDPGPNAELDNARIRALLQEAAAKPGISALGREEVSAALKTGNAAAALKRAATRFTAVYELPLLAHATMEPMNCTADVRENRCDLYVGTQSQQLAQAVAAEAAGLKPEQVNVHTTLLGGGFGRRLDVDFIPAAVEASKALGAPVKLIWTREDDMTRDCYRPPAREAVSAGLDEHGRLIAWALHITGPSITSRFDPTNKNPFDSVIEYVQNFPYAVPNFGLSYVRQEIGIDVGYMRSVSNSANCFAIESSIDELAAVASKDPLQFRLQLLAGKARHTQVLRLVAEQSGWGRAPKGRHQGLAFMESYGSHIAQVAEVSVDNGRLQVHRITCVIDCGQTINPRIVESQLQSGIVYGLSAALWGDITLRNGRVQQSNFSDYRVLRLNEVPELSIHIIPSTAAPGGIGETGVPPVAPAICNAIFAATGQRLRSLPIGAQLRT
;
A
#
# COMPACT_ATOMS: atom_id res chain seq x y z
N MET A 1 17.89 53.02 -1.06
CA MET A 1 18.36 51.77 -0.42
C MET A 1 17.26 50.75 -0.62
N ARG A 2 17.44 49.84 -1.59
CA ARG A 2 16.49 48.78 -1.90
C ARG A 2 16.88 47.57 -1.06
N GLY A 3 15.99 47.14 -0.16
CA GLY A 3 16.15 45.88 0.60
C GLY A 3 15.64 44.70 -0.25
N GLU A 4 16.52 43.88 -0.74
CA GLU A 4 16.20 42.61 -1.38
C GLU A 4 15.62 41.65 -0.34
N ARG A 5 14.37 41.23 -0.55
CA ARG A 5 13.80 40.08 0.12
C ARG A 5 14.37 38.84 -0.60
N ARG A 6 15.22 38.15 0.09
CA ARG A 6 15.68 36.81 -0.34
C ARG A 6 14.53 35.82 -0.15
N ASP A 7 14.02 35.29 -1.27
CA ASP A 7 13.19 34.10 -1.30
C ASP A 7 14.04 32.94 -0.72
N ALA A 8 13.59 32.38 0.39
CA ALA A 8 14.16 31.17 0.91
C ALA A 8 13.67 30.00 0.06
N PRO A 9 14.52 29.21 -0.59
CA PRO A 9 14.10 28.04 -1.30
C PRO A 9 13.60 27.00 -0.29
N CYS A 10 12.49 26.35 -0.60
CA CYS A 10 12.02 25.14 0.05
C CYS A 10 13.20 24.15 0.08
N ARG A 11 13.81 23.96 1.23
CA ARG A 11 14.96 23.05 1.39
C ARG A 11 14.45 21.62 1.36
N ASP A 12 14.83 20.93 0.31
CA ASP A 12 14.68 19.51 0.13
C ASP A 12 15.01 18.74 1.41
N LEU A 13 14.04 18.02 1.94
CA LEU A 13 14.25 16.97 2.95
C LEU A 13 15.14 15.90 2.30
N ASN A 14 16.42 16.03 2.52
CA ASN A 14 17.45 15.29 1.81
C ASN A 14 17.38 13.82 2.19
N ARG A 15 16.92 12.96 1.28
CA ARG A 15 16.98 11.50 1.34
C ARG A 15 18.38 11.01 1.77
N ARG A 16 19.41 11.79 1.53
CA ARG A 16 20.77 11.53 2.04
C ARG A 16 20.87 11.59 3.57
N THR A 17 20.11 12.45 4.23
CA THR A 17 20.03 12.46 5.71
C THR A 17 19.18 11.28 6.18
N PHE A 18 18.08 10.97 5.50
CA PHE A 18 17.27 9.78 5.72
C PHE A 18 18.06 8.48 5.43
N LEU A 19 18.79 8.41 4.32
CA LEU A 19 19.60 7.24 3.94
C LEU A 19 20.96 7.18 4.66
N LYS A 20 21.57 8.30 5.10
CA LYS A 20 22.81 8.27 5.90
C LYS A 20 22.57 7.73 7.29
N ASN A 21 21.39 7.93 7.86
CA ASN A 21 21.02 7.32 9.13
C ASN A 21 20.68 5.82 9.00
N THR A 22 20.42 5.32 7.79
CA THR A 22 20.14 3.90 7.50
C THR A 22 21.33 3.10 6.98
N ALA A 23 22.43 3.74 6.57
CA ALA A 23 23.61 3.05 6.01
C ALA A 23 24.54 2.37 7.06
N TRP A 24 24.15 2.31 8.33
CA TRP A 24 24.91 1.67 9.43
C TRP A 24 24.26 0.41 10.00
N ALA A 25 23.42 -0.28 9.23
CA ALA A 25 22.84 -1.55 9.65
C ALA A 25 23.33 -2.72 8.79
N GLY A 26 24.64 -2.87 8.69
CA GLY A 26 25.26 -4.14 8.39
C GLY A 26 25.38 -4.96 9.67
N GLY A 27 24.54 -5.98 9.83
CA GLY A 27 24.71 -7.10 10.76
C GLY A 27 24.87 -6.73 12.24
N GLY A 28 23.77 -6.78 12.99
CA GLY A 28 23.82 -6.73 14.45
C GLY A 28 22.47 -6.36 15.06
N LEU A 29 21.86 -7.35 15.68
CA LEU A 29 20.69 -7.23 16.53
C LEU A 29 20.95 -6.17 17.62
N VAL A 30 20.29 -5.01 17.56
CA VAL A 30 20.30 -4.04 18.67
C VAL A 30 19.08 -4.33 19.53
N LEU A 31 19.31 -5.07 20.59
CA LEU A 31 18.39 -5.25 21.71
C LEU A 31 18.71 -4.20 22.78
N ALA A 32 17.65 -3.60 23.30
CA ALA A 32 17.63 -2.68 24.45
C ALA A 32 18.22 -1.29 24.20
N LEU A 33 17.37 -0.35 23.82
CA LEU A 33 17.59 1.05 24.11
C LEU A 33 16.54 1.51 25.13
N SER A 34 17.03 2.03 26.25
CA SER A 34 16.27 2.72 27.25
C SER A 34 15.51 3.89 26.61
N LEU A 35 14.20 3.95 26.84
CA LEU A 35 13.39 5.10 26.44
C LEU A 35 13.83 6.34 27.22
N PRO A 36 13.87 7.54 26.63
CA PRO A 36 14.12 8.76 27.37
C PRO A 36 13.05 8.99 28.44
N GLU A 37 13.48 9.26 29.65
CA GLU A 37 12.64 9.67 30.78
C GLU A 37 12.09 11.09 30.56
N SER A 38 11.04 11.28 29.80
CA SER A 38 10.38 12.58 29.75
C SER A 38 8.88 12.52 29.44
N ILE A 39 8.13 11.69 30.16
CA ILE A 39 6.67 11.85 30.33
C ILE A 39 6.33 11.46 31.78
N ALA A 40 6.78 12.24 32.73
CA ALA A 40 6.41 12.10 34.14
C ALA A 40 5.42 13.21 34.52
N GLY A 41 4.18 12.86 34.69
CA GLY A 41 3.20 13.74 35.30
C GLY A 41 1.78 13.29 35.08
N SER A 42 1.30 12.30 35.82
CA SER A 42 -0.05 11.74 35.98
C SER A 42 -0.28 10.31 35.45
N ARG A 43 0.63 9.70 34.70
CA ARG A 43 0.59 8.29 34.32
C ARG A 43 1.27 7.32 35.29
N ALA A 44 2.09 7.79 36.22
CA ALA A 44 2.97 6.99 37.06
C ALA A 44 2.27 5.89 37.90
N VAL A 45 1.01 6.05 38.28
CA VAL A 45 0.29 5.05 39.08
C VAL A 45 -0.30 3.91 38.21
N ALA A 46 -0.61 4.18 36.95
CA ALA A 46 -1.09 3.16 36.01
C ALA A 46 0.08 2.36 35.41
N GLU A 47 1.25 2.98 35.19
CA GLU A 47 2.45 2.33 34.63
C GLU A 47 3.08 1.31 35.58
N ALA A 48 2.97 1.49 36.91
CA ALA A 48 3.46 0.53 37.90
C ALA A 48 2.78 -0.85 37.86
N ARG A 49 1.66 -0.98 37.13
CA ARG A 49 0.90 -2.24 37.01
C ARG A 49 1.14 -3.00 35.70
N VAL A 50 1.93 -2.45 34.79
CA VAL A 50 2.20 -3.03 33.48
C VAL A 50 3.70 -3.22 33.27
N ALA A 51 4.11 -4.44 32.93
CA ALA A 51 5.51 -4.76 32.59
C ALA A 51 5.67 -4.78 31.06
N GLN A 52 6.64 -4.03 30.55
CA GLN A 52 7.06 -4.09 29.14
C GLN A 52 8.20 -5.08 29.01
N LEU A 53 7.95 -6.21 28.33
CA LEU A 53 8.93 -7.30 28.17
C LEU A 53 9.84 -7.07 26.95
N ASN A 54 9.36 -6.38 25.93
CA ASN A 54 10.12 -5.95 24.74
C ASN A 54 9.38 -4.80 24.04
N ALA A 55 9.88 -4.35 22.90
CA ALA A 55 9.28 -3.23 22.17
C ALA A 55 7.82 -3.48 21.70
N TRP A 56 7.43 -4.74 21.51
CA TRP A 56 6.11 -5.12 20.97
C TRP A 56 5.11 -5.67 21.98
N LEU A 57 5.51 -5.90 23.24
CA LEU A 57 4.66 -6.61 24.20
C LEU A 57 4.66 -5.95 25.58
N ARG A 58 3.45 -5.70 26.09
CA ARG A 58 3.19 -5.32 27.47
C ARG A 58 2.26 -6.33 28.13
N ILE A 59 2.54 -6.70 29.38
CA ILE A 59 1.70 -7.58 30.18
C ILE A 59 1.35 -6.88 31.50
N GLY A 60 0.07 -6.70 31.77
CA GLY A 60 -0.45 -6.15 33.02
C GLY A 60 -0.46 -7.16 34.15
N VAL A 61 -0.41 -6.70 35.39
CA VAL A 61 -0.58 -7.57 36.60
C VAL A 61 -1.97 -8.19 36.68
N ASP A 62 -2.91 -7.68 35.92
CA ASP A 62 -4.29 -8.14 35.74
C ASP A 62 -4.44 -9.16 34.60
N ASP A 63 -3.31 -9.69 34.10
CA ASP A 63 -3.24 -10.59 32.94
C ASP A 63 -3.65 -9.96 31.59
N SER A 64 -3.80 -8.65 31.52
CA SER A 64 -3.98 -7.95 30.23
C SER A 64 -2.72 -8.08 29.37
N ILE A 65 -2.92 -8.41 28.10
CA ILE A 65 -1.83 -8.57 27.12
C ILE A 65 -2.05 -7.55 26.01
N THR A 66 -1.08 -6.63 25.82
CA THR A 66 -1.16 -5.60 24.78
C THR A 66 0.01 -5.76 23.81
N MET A 67 -0.32 -5.89 22.53
CA MET A 67 0.67 -5.83 21.46
C MET A 67 0.72 -4.44 20.85
N ILE A 68 1.96 -3.93 20.70
CA ILE A 68 2.26 -2.71 19.97
C ILE A 68 2.54 -3.10 18.53
N VAL A 69 1.72 -2.60 17.58
CA VAL A 69 1.83 -2.94 16.16
C VAL A 69 2.43 -1.77 15.39
N ASP A 70 3.52 -2.02 14.71
CA ASP A 70 4.31 -1.05 13.95
C ASP A 70 3.78 -0.77 12.54
N ARG A 71 2.57 -1.26 12.22
CA ARG A 71 1.89 -1.08 10.92
C ARG A 71 0.51 -0.45 11.12
N SER A 72 0.08 0.34 10.13
CA SER A 72 -1.25 0.94 10.11
C SER A 72 -2.29 -0.07 9.63
N GLU A 73 -3.45 -0.12 10.28
CA GLU A 73 -4.60 -0.92 9.85
C GLU A 73 -5.51 -0.07 8.95
N MET A 74 -5.65 -0.49 7.70
CA MET A 74 -6.46 0.17 6.67
C MET A 74 -7.46 -0.79 5.99
N GLY A 75 -7.79 -1.90 6.68
CA GLY A 75 -8.71 -2.93 6.21
C GLY A 75 -8.03 -4.26 5.86
N GLN A 76 -6.70 -4.29 5.74
CA GLN A 76 -5.94 -5.46 5.30
C GLN A 76 -5.76 -6.54 6.37
N GLY A 77 -6.04 -6.25 7.67
CA GLY A 77 -6.04 -7.24 8.74
C GLY A 77 -4.72 -7.43 9.46
N VAL A 78 -3.79 -6.47 9.39
CA VAL A 78 -2.51 -6.54 10.12
C VAL A 78 -2.70 -6.54 11.63
N TYR A 79 -3.77 -5.92 12.17
CA TYR A 79 -4.12 -5.95 13.59
C TYR A 79 -4.64 -7.33 14.06
N THR A 80 -4.70 -8.28 13.14
CA THR A 80 -4.96 -9.70 13.46
C THR A 80 -3.78 -10.57 13.06
N ALA A 81 -3.26 -10.42 11.83
CA ALA A 81 -2.19 -11.27 11.32
C ALA A 81 -0.89 -11.11 12.11
N LEU A 82 -0.47 -9.89 12.45
CA LEU A 82 0.77 -9.67 13.20
C LEU A 82 0.65 -10.15 14.67
N PRO A 83 -0.44 -9.86 15.40
CA PRO A 83 -0.66 -10.47 16.72
C PRO A 83 -0.69 -12.00 16.71
N THR A 84 -1.17 -12.63 15.64
CA THR A 84 -1.12 -14.10 15.52
C THR A 84 0.30 -14.64 15.58
N LEU A 85 1.27 -13.96 14.97
CA LEU A 85 2.69 -14.34 15.01
C LEU A 85 3.27 -14.33 16.43
N LEU A 86 2.96 -13.28 17.18
CA LEU A 86 3.40 -13.14 18.57
C LEU A 86 2.67 -14.11 19.50
N ALA A 87 1.35 -14.23 19.37
CA ALA A 87 0.50 -15.10 20.18
C ALA A 87 0.89 -16.57 20.06
N GLU A 88 1.22 -17.01 18.82
CA GLU A 88 1.67 -18.38 18.56
C GLU A 88 2.87 -18.77 19.43
N GLU A 89 3.88 -17.92 19.50
CA GLU A 89 5.09 -18.19 20.26
C GLU A 89 4.93 -17.89 21.76
N LEU A 90 4.05 -16.95 22.12
CA LEU A 90 3.77 -16.58 23.51
C LEU A 90 2.86 -17.59 24.23
N GLU A 91 2.26 -18.56 23.50
CA GLU A 91 1.31 -19.56 24.02
C GLU A 91 0.06 -18.91 24.67
N VAL A 92 -0.57 -17.97 23.96
CA VAL A 92 -1.82 -17.33 24.41
C VAL A 92 -2.88 -17.41 23.31
N ASP A 93 -4.16 -17.35 23.74
CA ASP A 93 -5.26 -17.17 22.79
C ASP A 93 -5.18 -15.78 22.16
N LEU A 94 -5.34 -15.72 20.83
CA LEU A 94 -5.33 -14.46 20.08
C LEU A 94 -6.38 -13.46 20.59
N ALA A 95 -7.55 -13.93 21.00
CA ALA A 95 -8.64 -13.07 21.51
C ALA A 95 -8.28 -12.32 22.82
N ARG A 96 -7.22 -12.74 23.53
CA ARG A 96 -6.74 -12.06 24.73
C ARG A 96 -5.79 -10.89 24.45
N ILE A 97 -5.40 -10.69 23.19
CA ILE A 97 -4.46 -9.64 22.83
C ILE A 97 -5.19 -8.37 22.44
N ALA A 98 -5.01 -7.31 23.22
CA ALA A 98 -5.33 -5.96 22.82
C ALA A 98 -4.24 -5.40 21.89
N VAL A 99 -4.65 -4.61 20.90
CA VAL A 99 -3.73 -4.02 19.91
C VAL A 99 -3.70 -2.52 20.06
N VAL A 100 -2.50 -1.95 20.05
CA VAL A 100 -2.29 -0.49 19.98
C VAL A 100 -1.29 -0.16 18.87
N ALA A 101 -1.49 0.99 18.22
CA ALA A 101 -0.53 1.48 17.24
C ALA A 101 0.81 1.85 17.89
N ALA A 102 1.91 1.55 17.24
CA ALA A 102 3.24 1.95 17.68
C ALA A 102 3.42 3.47 17.57
N PRO A 103 4.09 4.10 18.52
CA PRO A 103 4.61 5.46 18.34
C PRO A 103 5.67 5.49 17.24
N VAL A 104 6.06 6.69 16.79
CA VAL A 104 7.22 6.82 15.92
C VAL A 104 8.48 6.44 16.68
N GLY A 105 9.28 5.53 16.09
CA GLY A 105 10.52 5.08 16.73
C GLY A 105 11.34 4.14 15.85
N GLU A 106 12.66 4.19 16.00
CA GLU A 106 13.62 3.39 15.20
C GLU A 106 13.38 1.88 15.31
N VAL A 107 12.97 1.39 16.49
CA VAL A 107 12.68 -0.04 16.71
C VAL A 107 11.50 -0.55 15.89
N TYR A 108 10.62 0.35 15.45
CA TYR A 108 9.42 0.05 14.66
C TYR A 108 9.62 0.21 13.15
N VAL A 109 10.84 0.50 12.71
CA VAL A 109 11.17 0.60 11.28
C VAL A 109 10.95 -0.74 10.60
N ASN A 110 10.30 -0.69 9.45
CA ASN A 110 10.19 -1.81 8.53
C ASN A 110 11.52 -1.95 7.78
N ALA A 111 12.25 -3.01 8.04
CA ALA A 111 13.57 -3.24 7.47
C ALA A 111 13.54 -3.35 5.92
N LEU A 112 12.42 -3.82 5.35
CA LEU A 112 12.25 -3.98 3.91
C LEU A 112 11.91 -2.65 3.18
N ASN A 113 11.46 -1.63 3.94
CA ASN A 113 11.09 -0.31 3.38
C ASN A 113 11.98 0.82 3.90
N ALA A 114 12.94 0.53 4.77
CA ALA A 114 13.82 1.51 5.43
C ALA A 114 13.06 2.68 6.08
N GLY A 115 11.88 2.43 6.66
CA GLY A 115 11.04 3.42 7.34
C GLY A 115 9.87 2.77 8.06
N GLN A 116 9.23 3.49 8.99
CA GLN A 116 7.98 3.06 9.60
C GLN A 116 6.83 3.28 8.62
N ILE A 117 6.73 2.37 7.66
CA ILE A 117 5.86 2.43 6.48
C ILE A 117 5.03 1.18 6.38
N THR A 118 3.74 1.34 6.02
CA THR A 118 2.81 0.26 5.69
C THR A 118 2.54 0.29 4.19
N GLY A 119 3.19 -0.60 3.44
CA GLY A 119 3.11 -0.69 1.98
C GLY A 119 3.86 -1.90 1.45
N THR A 120 3.95 -2.03 0.12
CA THR A 120 4.69 -3.09 -0.60
C THR A 120 4.34 -4.52 -0.16
N SER A 121 3.16 -4.72 0.42
CA SER A 121 2.63 -6.02 0.88
C SER A 121 3.56 -6.79 1.84
N ASN A 122 4.53 -6.14 2.48
CA ASN A 122 5.61 -6.80 3.22
C ASN A 122 5.44 -6.84 4.75
N SER A 123 4.29 -6.42 5.29
CA SER A 123 4.06 -6.37 6.75
C SER A 123 4.28 -7.73 7.44
N VAL A 124 3.75 -8.81 6.84
CA VAL A 124 3.94 -10.18 7.36
C VAL A 124 5.38 -10.67 7.12
N GLN A 125 5.98 -10.35 5.97
CA GLN A 125 7.37 -10.74 5.66
C GLN A 125 8.35 -10.16 6.68
N ASP A 126 8.27 -8.85 6.94
CA ASP A 126 9.10 -8.17 7.94
C ASP A 126 8.78 -8.67 9.38
N GLY A 127 7.51 -8.89 9.69
CA GLY A 127 7.04 -9.35 11.00
C GLY A 127 7.31 -10.82 11.30
N TRP A 128 7.48 -11.67 10.27
CA TRP A 128 7.52 -13.13 10.41
C TRP A 128 8.50 -13.65 11.45
N GLN A 129 9.74 -13.25 11.35
CA GLN A 129 10.77 -13.64 12.31
C GLN A 129 10.75 -12.76 13.55
N LYS A 130 10.65 -11.45 13.35
CA LYS A 130 10.72 -10.42 14.38
C LYS A 130 9.68 -10.60 15.48
N LEU A 131 8.40 -10.77 15.10
CA LEU A 131 7.31 -10.86 16.07
C LEU A 131 7.20 -12.24 16.72
N ARG A 132 7.53 -13.31 16.00
CA ARG A 132 7.67 -14.65 16.57
C ARG A 132 8.79 -14.66 17.60
N LEU A 133 9.95 -14.08 17.30
CA LEU A 133 11.06 -13.97 18.25
C LEU A 133 10.65 -13.20 19.50
N ALA A 134 9.93 -12.07 19.35
CA ALA A 134 9.45 -11.27 20.47
C ALA A 134 8.51 -12.08 21.39
N GLY A 135 7.59 -12.87 20.83
CA GLY A 135 6.71 -13.77 21.60
C GLY A 135 7.47 -14.88 22.32
N ALA A 136 8.41 -15.52 21.64
CA ALA A 136 9.21 -16.61 22.20
C ALA A 136 10.19 -16.12 23.31
N GLN A 137 10.80 -14.95 23.12
CA GLN A 137 11.62 -14.31 24.14
C GLN A 137 10.83 -14.03 25.42
N ALA A 138 9.65 -13.40 25.27
CA ALA A 138 8.78 -13.13 26.41
C ALA A 138 8.34 -14.39 27.13
N ARG A 139 7.96 -15.45 26.40
CA ARG A 139 7.64 -16.75 26.96
C ARG A 139 8.79 -17.32 27.82
N LEU A 140 10.01 -17.29 27.29
CA LEU A 140 11.17 -17.82 28.03
C LEU A 140 11.51 -16.98 29.26
N MET A 141 11.34 -15.66 29.20
CA MET A 141 11.54 -14.78 30.37
C MET A 141 10.49 -15.08 31.45
N LEU A 142 9.24 -15.32 31.09
CA LEU A 142 8.17 -15.71 32.03
C LEU A 142 8.43 -17.10 32.65
N ILE A 143 8.88 -18.07 31.86
CA ILE A 143 9.30 -19.39 32.35
C ILE A 143 10.49 -19.24 33.32
N ALA A 144 11.49 -18.46 32.98
CA ALA A 144 12.64 -18.24 33.87
C ALA A 144 12.25 -17.57 35.19
N ALA A 145 11.34 -16.58 35.15
CA ALA A 145 10.83 -15.92 36.34
C ALA A 145 10.06 -16.90 37.25
N ALA A 146 9.24 -17.78 36.68
CA ALA A 146 8.54 -18.82 37.42
C ALA A 146 9.50 -19.83 38.03
N ALA A 147 10.47 -20.32 37.26
CA ALA A 147 11.48 -21.28 37.71
C ALA A 147 12.30 -20.73 38.89
N GLN A 148 12.73 -19.46 38.81
CA GLN A 148 13.40 -18.78 39.93
C GLN A 148 12.50 -18.69 41.18
N ALA A 149 11.24 -18.28 41.02
CA ALA A 149 10.30 -18.16 42.13
C ALA A 149 9.97 -19.52 42.79
N TRP A 150 10.05 -20.62 42.03
CA TRP A 150 9.74 -21.97 42.52
C TRP A 150 10.96 -22.81 42.88
N HIS A 151 12.18 -22.28 42.64
CA HIS A 151 13.47 -22.97 42.85
C HIS A 151 13.53 -24.32 42.09
N VAL A 152 13.15 -24.31 40.82
CA VAL A 152 13.21 -25.47 39.91
C VAL A 152 13.99 -25.12 38.65
N ASP A 153 14.37 -26.15 37.89
CA ASP A 153 15.01 -25.92 36.59
C ASP A 153 13.99 -25.37 35.58
N PRO A 154 14.33 -24.37 34.75
CA PRO A 154 13.42 -23.85 33.73
C PRO A 154 12.88 -24.93 32.76
N SER A 155 13.63 -26.02 32.51
CA SER A 155 13.17 -27.14 31.68
C SER A 155 12.01 -27.92 32.31
N GLU A 156 11.79 -27.83 33.61
CA GLU A 156 10.63 -28.38 34.32
C GLU A 156 9.37 -27.54 34.20
N CYS A 157 9.47 -26.36 33.55
CA CYS A 157 8.37 -25.44 33.38
C CYS A 157 8.00 -25.29 31.91
N HIS A 158 6.71 -25.12 31.65
CA HIS A 158 6.19 -24.84 30.30
C HIS A 158 5.10 -23.77 30.37
N ALA A 159 4.96 -23.05 29.26
CA ALA A 159 3.91 -22.05 29.09
C ALA A 159 2.69 -22.67 28.40
N VAL A 160 1.49 -22.33 28.89
CA VAL A 160 0.21 -22.75 28.31
C VAL A 160 -0.89 -21.73 28.65
N ASP A 161 -1.62 -21.26 27.66
CA ASP A 161 -2.78 -20.38 27.76
C ASP A 161 -2.60 -19.19 28.72
N GLY A 162 -1.44 -18.52 28.65
CA GLY A 162 -1.13 -17.34 29.46
C GLY A 162 -0.72 -17.63 30.91
N LYS A 163 -0.28 -18.85 31.18
CA LYS A 163 0.25 -19.30 32.47
C LYS A 163 1.56 -20.06 32.25
N VAL A 164 2.41 -20.08 33.28
CA VAL A 164 3.52 -21.01 33.39
C VAL A 164 3.14 -22.10 34.39
N VAL A 165 3.39 -23.35 34.02
CA VAL A 165 3.08 -24.53 34.83
C VAL A 165 4.37 -25.35 35.01
N SER A 166 4.66 -25.82 36.24
CA SER A 166 5.77 -26.70 36.50
C SER A 166 5.36 -28.18 36.44
N ALA A 167 6.32 -29.07 36.27
CA ALA A 167 6.13 -30.51 36.32
C ALA A 167 5.50 -30.99 37.66
N GLN A 168 5.71 -30.23 38.75
CA GLN A 168 5.14 -30.54 40.09
C GLN A 168 3.74 -29.95 40.26
N GLY A 169 3.13 -29.35 39.22
CA GLY A 169 1.78 -28.80 39.24
C GLY A 169 1.64 -27.37 39.83
N LYS A 170 2.77 -26.68 40.13
CA LYS A 170 2.72 -25.25 40.46
C LYS A 170 2.32 -24.47 39.22
N SER A 171 1.51 -23.41 39.39
CA SER A 171 1.05 -22.56 38.29
C SER A 171 1.03 -21.08 38.69
N ALA A 172 1.43 -20.21 37.77
CA ALA A 172 1.30 -18.75 37.91
C ALA A 172 0.88 -18.14 36.58
N SER A 173 0.04 -17.11 36.63
CA SER A 173 -0.36 -16.37 35.45
C SER A 173 0.76 -15.48 34.93
N TYR A 174 0.69 -15.05 33.68
CA TYR A 174 1.67 -14.14 33.10
C TYR A 174 1.73 -12.79 33.84
N GLY A 175 0.57 -12.28 34.27
CA GLY A 175 0.50 -11.04 35.07
C GLY A 175 1.24 -11.14 36.40
N GLN A 176 1.13 -12.28 37.10
CA GLN A 176 1.85 -12.53 38.33
C GLN A 176 3.38 -12.59 38.14
N LEU A 177 3.84 -13.01 36.97
CA LEU A 177 5.26 -13.18 36.65
C LEU A 177 5.88 -11.98 35.92
N ALA A 178 5.06 -11.12 35.30
CA ALA A 178 5.48 -10.08 34.37
C ALA A 178 6.54 -9.11 34.95
N GLN A 179 6.35 -8.67 36.19
CA GLN A 179 7.29 -7.76 36.88
C GLN A 179 8.65 -8.40 37.18
N ALA A 180 8.65 -9.69 37.51
CA ALA A 180 9.90 -10.44 37.71
C ALA A 180 10.57 -10.74 36.36
N ALA A 181 9.82 -11.16 35.37
CA ALA A 181 10.32 -11.42 34.03
C ALA A 181 10.96 -10.19 33.38
N ALA A 182 10.37 -9.01 33.52
CA ALA A 182 10.91 -7.76 32.96
C ALA A 182 12.29 -7.35 33.50
N LYS A 183 12.71 -7.91 34.65
CA LYS A 183 14.04 -7.68 35.24
C LYS A 183 15.11 -8.66 34.71
N LEU A 184 14.70 -9.69 33.97
CA LEU A 184 15.61 -10.68 33.43
C LEU A 184 16.21 -10.21 32.10
N PRO A 185 17.43 -10.64 31.77
CA PRO A 185 18.02 -10.36 30.47
C PRO A 185 17.19 -11.03 29.35
N VAL A 186 17.01 -10.32 28.25
CA VAL A 186 16.32 -10.86 27.07
C VAL A 186 17.18 -11.96 26.44
N PRO A 187 16.67 -13.19 26.29
CA PRO A 187 17.44 -14.29 25.72
C PRO A 187 17.76 -14.03 24.23
N LYS A 188 19.00 -14.36 23.82
CA LYS A 188 19.47 -14.13 22.44
C LYS A 188 19.15 -15.33 21.52
N ASP A 189 19.45 -16.53 22.00
CA ASP A 189 19.27 -17.77 21.22
C ASP A 189 17.95 -18.41 21.62
N VAL A 190 16.91 -18.13 20.83
CA VAL A 190 15.54 -18.57 21.12
C VAL A 190 15.05 -19.48 20.01
N PRO A 191 14.75 -20.75 20.29
CA PRO A 191 14.15 -21.66 19.31
C PRO A 191 12.69 -21.22 19.07
N LEU A 192 12.34 -21.03 17.78
CA LEU A 192 10.98 -20.82 17.35
C LEU A 192 10.28 -22.16 17.09
N LYS A 193 8.96 -22.17 17.19
CA LYS A 193 8.16 -23.36 16.87
C LYS A 193 8.30 -23.74 15.40
N ASP A 194 8.37 -25.04 15.15
CA ASP A 194 8.21 -25.60 13.80
C ASP A 194 6.77 -25.49 13.32
N ALA A 195 6.58 -25.44 12.01
CA ALA A 195 5.25 -25.30 11.40
C ALA A 195 4.27 -26.41 11.81
N ALA A 196 4.77 -27.64 12.05
CA ALA A 196 3.96 -28.76 12.53
C ALA A 196 3.37 -28.54 13.94
N ARG A 197 3.91 -27.60 14.71
CA ARG A 197 3.48 -27.27 16.08
C ARG A 197 2.60 -26.02 16.14
N PHE A 198 2.27 -25.38 15.03
CA PHE A 198 1.43 -24.18 14.99
C PHE A 198 0.00 -24.48 15.44
N ARG A 199 -0.50 -23.68 16.38
CA ARG A 199 -1.86 -23.73 16.90
C ARG A 199 -2.75 -22.63 16.28
N LEU A 200 -2.18 -21.47 16.00
CA LEU A 200 -2.88 -20.29 15.50
C LEU A 200 -2.53 -19.99 14.04
N ILE A 201 -1.25 -20.04 13.69
CA ILE A 201 -0.78 -19.81 12.31
C ILE A 201 -1.36 -20.87 11.38
N GLY A 202 -1.93 -20.42 10.25
CA GLY A 202 -2.59 -21.29 9.27
C GLY A 202 -4.06 -21.58 9.58
N LYS A 203 -4.61 -21.04 10.68
CA LYS A 203 -6.03 -21.21 11.04
C LYS A 203 -6.87 -20.01 10.61
N SER A 204 -8.13 -20.28 10.25
CA SER A 204 -9.13 -19.28 9.91
C SER A 204 -9.70 -18.61 11.15
N LEU A 205 -8.93 -17.74 11.79
CA LEU A 205 -9.31 -17.06 13.02
C LEU A 205 -10.16 -15.81 12.70
N PRO A 206 -11.10 -15.42 13.57
CA PRO A 206 -11.80 -14.14 13.48
C PRO A 206 -10.83 -12.96 13.58
N ARG A 207 -11.15 -11.85 12.92
CA ARG A 207 -10.38 -10.62 13.06
C ARG A 207 -10.65 -9.97 14.42
N LEU A 208 -9.59 -9.47 15.07
CA LEU A 208 -9.67 -8.77 16.35
C LEU A 208 -10.40 -7.43 16.24
N ASP A 209 -10.28 -6.77 15.10
CA ASP A 209 -10.79 -5.42 14.86
C ASP A 209 -12.24 -5.39 14.30
N THR A 210 -12.82 -6.52 13.92
CA THR A 210 -14.19 -6.57 13.36
C THR A 210 -15.25 -6.10 14.37
N PRO A 211 -15.26 -6.53 15.66
CA PRO A 211 -16.30 -6.09 16.58
C PRO A 211 -16.41 -4.57 16.66
N ALA A 212 -15.30 -3.88 16.91
CA ALA A 212 -15.29 -2.42 17.01
C ALA A 212 -15.72 -1.71 15.71
N LYS A 213 -15.44 -2.31 14.54
CA LYS A 213 -15.84 -1.74 13.24
C LYS A 213 -17.32 -1.89 12.93
N VAL A 214 -18.01 -2.89 13.51
CA VAL A 214 -19.43 -3.12 13.25
C VAL A 214 -20.35 -2.55 14.33
N ASP A 215 -19.85 -2.30 15.55
CA ASP A 215 -20.60 -1.64 16.60
C ASP A 215 -20.38 -0.12 16.68
N GLY A 216 -19.47 0.40 15.82
CA GLY A 216 -19.18 1.83 15.73
C GLY A 216 -18.19 2.36 16.78
N SER A 217 -17.56 1.50 17.57
CA SER A 217 -16.54 1.89 18.56
C SER A 217 -15.14 2.04 17.99
N ALA A 218 -14.91 1.64 16.74
CA ALA A 218 -13.65 1.83 16.05
C ALA A 218 -13.39 3.32 15.77
N GLU A 219 -12.20 3.80 16.14
CA GLU A 219 -11.83 5.21 15.98
C GLU A 219 -11.01 5.43 14.72
N PHE A 220 -11.57 6.12 13.75
CA PHE A 220 -10.90 6.61 12.55
C PHE A 220 -10.48 8.07 12.74
N GLY A 221 -9.72 8.62 11.78
CA GLY A 221 -9.28 10.01 11.86
C GLY A 221 -10.44 11.01 11.95
N LEU A 222 -11.56 10.74 11.24
CA LEU A 222 -12.78 11.57 11.33
C LEU A 222 -13.45 11.55 12.71
N ASP A 223 -13.26 10.49 13.50
CA ASP A 223 -13.93 10.30 14.80
C ASP A 223 -13.20 11.00 15.95
N VAL A 224 -11.93 11.36 15.78
CA VAL A 224 -11.11 12.03 16.80
C VAL A 224 -11.82 13.26 17.36
N ARG A 225 -11.92 13.37 18.68
CA ARG A 225 -12.54 14.52 19.38
C ARG A 225 -11.64 14.99 20.51
N LEU A 226 -11.29 16.28 20.48
CA LEU A 226 -10.49 16.91 21.52
C LEU A 226 -11.28 18.08 22.14
N PRO A 227 -11.05 18.37 23.43
CA PRO A 227 -11.68 19.53 24.08
C PRO A 227 -11.33 20.83 23.35
N GLY A 228 -12.34 21.65 23.06
CA GLY A 228 -12.15 22.94 22.38
C GLY A 228 -11.74 22.84 20.90
N MET A 229 -11.87 21.65 20.29
CA MET A 229 -11.48 21.42 18.91
C MET A 229 -12.33 22.21 17.92
N LEU A 230 -11.64 22.81 16.93
CA LEU A 230 -12.22 23.49 15.78
C LEU A 230 -12.13 22.60 14.53
N HIS A 231 -12.89 22.96 13.50
CA HIS A 231 -12.93 22.24 12.24
C HIS A 231 -12.44 23.14 11.11
N ALA A 232 -11.68 22.56 10.18
CA ALA A 232 -11.15 23.28 9.04
C ALA A 232 -11.46 22.57 7.72
N VAL A 233 -11.59 23.34 6.65
CA VAL A 233 -11.64 22.89 5.26
C VAL A 233 -10.70 23.76 4.43
N VAL A 234 -10.30 23.28 3.25
CA VAL A 234 -9.43 24.01 2.33
C VAL A 234 -10.22 24.45 1.10
N ALA A 235 -10.06 25.70 0.68
CA ALA A 235 -10.40 26.13 -0.66
C ALA A 235 -9.16 25.96 -1.54
N PHE A 236 -9.21 25.00 -2.45
CA PHE A 236 -8.14 24.73 -3.42
C PHE A 236 -8.34 25.55 -4.69
N SER A 237 -7.24 25.82 -5.40
CA SER A 237 -7.33 26.34 -6.76
C SER A 237 -8.13 25.38 -7.64
N PRO A 238 -9.05 25.86 -8.50
CA PRO A 238 -9.74 24.97 -9.44
C PRO A 238 -8.79 24.21 -10.39
N THR A 239 -7.64 24.81 -10.68
CA THR A 239 -6.60 24.27 -11.56
C THR A 239 -5.49 23.62 -10.73
N LEU A 240 -5.02 22.46 -11.14
CA LEU A 240 -3.87 21.79 -10.51
C LEU A 240 -2.60 22.63 -10.66
N GLY A 241 -1.93 22.93 -9.54
CA GLY A 241 -0.75 23.78 -9.50
C GLY A 241 -1.05 25.31 -9.47
N GLY A 242 -2.33 25.70 -9.46
CA GLY A 242 -2.72 27.12 -9.35
C GLY A 242 -2.58 27.64 -7.90
N LYS A 243 -2.49 28.97 -7.76
CA LYS A 243 -2.27 29.66 -6.47
C LYS A 243 -3.25 30.79 -6.27
N ALA A 244 -3.65 31.03 -5.01
CA ALA A 244 -4.46 32.19 -4.65
C ALA A 244 -3.62 33.49 -4.77
N THR A 245 -4.14 34.51 -5.45
CA THR A 245 -3.49 35.82 -5.61
C THR A 245 -4.16 36.88 -4.76
N THR A 246 -5.50 36.86 -4.69
CA THR A 246 -6.30 37.78 -3.88
C THR A 246 -7.37 37.00 -3.14
N ILE A 247 -7.56 37.25 -1.86
CA ILE A 247 -8.53 36.59 -1.01
C ILE A 247 -9.42 37.65 -0.35
N ASP A 248 -10.69 37.75 -0.79
CA ASP A 248 -11.71 38.46 -0.06
C ASP A 248 -12.44 37.48 0.87
N SER A 249 -12.17 37.62 2.15
CA SER A 249 -12.72 36.77 3.22
C SER A 249 -13.78 37.46 4.06
N ALA A 250 -14.18 38.74 3.74
CA ALA A 250 -15.08 39.52 4.59
C ALA A 250 -16.44 38.81 4.81
N ALA A 251 -17.06 38.29 3.75
CA ALA A 251 -18.32 37.59 3.85
C ALA A 251 -18.21 36.30 4.66
N ALA A 252 -17.11 35.52 4.49
CA ALA A 252 -16.87 34.31 5.23
C ALA A 252 -16.65 34.57 6.72
N LEU A 253 -15.86 35.58 7.06
CA LEU A 253 -15.56 35.94 8.46
C LEU A 253 -16.77 36.49 9.20
N ALA A 254 -17.75 37.08 8.50
CA ALA A 254 -19.01 37.54 9.09
C ALA A 254 -19.99 36.40 9.44
N MET A 255 -19.74 35.19 8.98
CA MET A 255 -20.63 34.03 9.24
C MET A 255 -20.49 33.51 10.67
N PRO A 256 -21.61 33.11 11.32
CA PRO A 256 -21.59 32.59 12.68
C PRO A 256 -20.67 31.37 12.85
N GLY A 257 -19.83 31.41 13.89
CA GLY A 257 -18.92 30.31 14.24
C GLY A 257 -17.63 30.24 13.44
N VAL A 258 -17.44 31.09 12.42
CA VAL A 258 -16.17 31.18 11.69
C VAL A 258 -15.13 31.89 12.57
N ARG A 259 -13.94 31.27 12.67
CA ARG A 259 -12.86 31.73 13.55
C ARG A 259 -11.70 32.35 12.77
N ARG A 260 -11.37 31.78 11.62
CA ARG A 260 -10.20 32.23 10.84
C ARG A 260 -10.32 31.87 9.37
N VAL A 261 -9.70 32.69 8.53
CA VAL A 261 -9.36 32.35 7.14
C VAL A 261 -7.85 32.52 7.00
N LEU A 262 -7.15 31.51 6.52
CA LEU A 262 -5.68 31.44 6.48
C LEU A 262 -5.23 31.06 5.08
N PRO A 263 -4.40 31.86 4.39
CA PRO A 263 -3.67 31.40 3.23
C PRO A 263 -2.56 30.43 3.67
N THR A 264 -2.46 29.31 2.99
CA THR A 264 -1.43 28.29 3.19
C THR A 264 -0.82 27.89 1.84
N ALA A 265 0.24 27.11 1.85
CA ALA A 265 0.83 26.57 0.62
C ALA A 265 -0.15 25.68 -0.17
N SER A 266 -1.05 24.98 0.53
CA SER A 266 -2.04 24.08 -0.08
C SER A 266 -3.26 24.79 -0.64
N GLY A 267 -3.55 26.03 -0.22
CA GLY A 267 -4.75 26.79 -0.59
C GLY A 267 -5.19 27.74 0.53
N VAL A 268 -6.49 28.00 0.65
CA VAL A 268 -7.04 28.89 1.66
C VAL A 268 -7.83 28.07 2.68
N VAL A 269 -7.33 27.99 3.89
CA VAL A 269 -7.95 27.24 5.01
C VAL A 269 -9.01 28.11 5.68
N VAL A 270 -10.20 27.58 5.87
CA VAL A 270 -11.29 28.19 6.64
C VAL A 270 -11.52 27.38 7.90
N VAL A 271 -11.44 28.02 9.07
CA VAL A 271 -11.63 27.39 10.37
C VAL A 271 -12.89 27.91 11.04
N ALA A 272 -13.72 26.99 11.56
CA ALA A 272 -14.94 27.29 12.27
C ALA A 272 -15.17 26.32 13.45
N GLU A 273 -16.19 26.59 14.28
CA GLU A 273 -16.58 25.73 15.40
C GLU A 273 -17.04 24.34 14.93
N HIS A 274 -17.70 24.27 13.75
CA HIS A 274 -18.21 23.03 13.18
C HIS A 274 -17.84 22.92 11.69
N PHE A 275 -17.67 21.68 11.21
CA PHE A 275 -17.34 21.39 9.83
C PHE A 275 -18.27 22.07 8.80
N TRP A 276 -19.57 22.01 9.06
CA TRP A 276 -20.55 22.60 8.14
C TRP A 276 -20.46 24.14 8.04
N GLN A 277 -20.12 24.80 9.15
CA GLN A 277 -19.88 26.25 9.17
C GLN A 277 -18.62 26.59 8.35
N ALA A 278 -17.53 25.84 8.55
CA ALA A 278 -16.30 26.02 7.78
C ALA A 278 -16.55 25.82 6.27
N ARG A 279 -17.30 24.77 5.89
CA ARG A 279 -17.65 24.49 4.50
C ARG A 279 -18.48 25.61 3.87
N LYS A 280 -19.55 26.07 4.51
CA LYS A 280 -20.36 27.20 4.03
C LYS A 280 -19.54 28.48 3.89
N ALA A 281 -18.68 28.76 4.85
CA ALA A 281 -17.81 29.92 4.82
C ALA A 281 -16.77 29.84 3.69
N ARG A 282 -16.22 28.64 3.42
CA ARG A 282 -15.36 28.39 2.26
C ARG A 282 -16.08 28.77 0.95
N ASP A 283 -17.34 28.36 0.82
CA ASP A 283 -18.13 28.62 -0.39
C ASP A 283 -18.50 30.13 -0.55
N ALA A 284 -18.41 30.93 0.53
CA ALA A 284 -18.60 32.36 0.53
C ALA A 284 -17.31 33.18 0.23
N LEU A 285 -16.15 32.52 0.19
CA LEU A 285 -14.88 33.17 -0.18
C LEU A 285 -14.91 33.64 -1.65
N ARG A 286 -14.35 34.81 -1.89
CA ARG A 286 -14.04 35.30 -3.24
C ARG A 286 -12.53 35.27 -3.41
N ILE A 287 -12.04 34.32 -4.19
CA ILE A 287 -10.60 34.11 -4.40
C ILE A 287 -10.29 34.31 -5.89
N GLN A 288 -9.30 35.16 -6.17
CA GLN A 288 -8.69 35.23 -7.49
C GLN A 288 -7.54 34.20 -7.53
N TRP A 289 -7.53 33.42 -8.56
CA TRP A 289 -6.53 32.33 -8.73
C TRP A 289 -5.64 32.63 -9.93
N ASP A 290 -4.34 32.54 -9.73
CA ASP A 290 -3.41 32.28 -10.82
C ASP A 290 -3.57 30.80 -11.19
N PRO A 291 -3.95 30.44 -12.42
CA PRO A 291 -4.16 29.05 -12.79
C PRO A 291 -2.86 28.22 -12.89
N GLY A 292 -1.70 28.91 -12.91
CA GLY A 292 -0.40 28.25 -12.95
C GLY A 292 -0.09 27.56 -14.29
N PRO A 293 0.96 26.73 -14.32
CA PRO A 293 1.50 26.15 -15.56
C PRO A 293 0.57 25.12 -16.23
N ASN A 294 -0.41 24.59 -15.49
CA ASN A 294 -1.31 23.55 -15.99
C ASN A 294 -2.63 24.11 -16.52
N ALA A 295 -2.76 25.42 -16.72
CA ALA A 295 -4.00 26.10 -17.15
C ALA A 295 -4.66 25.48 -18.40
N GLU A 296 -3.85 24.94 -19.31
CA GLU A 296 -4.31 24.35 -20.58
C GLU A 296 -4.12 22.82 -20.62
N LEU A 297 -3.71 22.21 -19.51
CA LEU A 297 -3.45 20.76 -19.46
C LEU A 297 -4.76 19.97 -19.59
N ASP A 298 -4.76 19.02 -20.53
CA ASP A 298 -5.84 18.05 -20.72
C ASP A 298 -5.29 16.65 -21.03
N ASN A 299 -6.17 15.65 -21.12
CA ASN A 299 -5.77 14.27 -21.41
C ASN A 299 -5.15 14.11 -22.80
N ALA A 300 -5.53 14.94 -23.79
CA ALA A 300 -4.92 14.89 -25.12
C ALA A 300 -3.46 15.34 -25.05
N ARG A 301 -3.16 16.41 -24.32
CA ARG A 301 -1.80 16.88 -24.10
C ARG A 301 -0.94 15.85 -23.33
N ILE A 302 -1.51 15.24 -22.28
CA ILE A 302 -0.79 14.16 -21.53
C ILE A 302 -0.45 13.00 -22.48
N ARG A 303 -1.40 12.53 -23.27
CA ARG A 303 -1.13 11.47 -24.26
C ARG A 303 -0.08 11.87 -25.27
N ALA A 304 -0.14 13.09 -25.78
CA ALA A 304 0.87 13.60 -26.73
C ALA A 304 2.26 13.63 -26.09
N LEU A 305 2.42 14.11 -24.86
CA LEU A 305 3.68 14.10 -24.13
C LEU A 305 4.27 12.69 -24.00
N LEU A 306 3.43 11.71 -23.60
CA LEU A 306 3.88 10.31 -23.48
C LEU A 306 4.23 9.71 -24.85
N GLN A 307 3.49 10.02 -25.89
CA GLN A 307 3.74 9.53 -27.25
C GLN A 307 5.04 10.13 -27.84
N GLU A 308 5.24 11.42 -27.68
CA GLU A 308 6.48 12.12 -28.11
C GLU A 308 7.71 11.57 -27.36
N ALA A 309 7.55 11.33 -26.04
CA ALA A 309 8.62 10.77 -25.22
C ALA A 309 8.94 9.32 -25.60
N ALA A 310 7.94 8.50 -25.92
CA ALA A 310 8.11 7.10 -26.30
C ALA A 310 8.91 6.93 -27.61
N ALA A 311 9.04 7.97 -28.43
CA ALA A 311 9.89 7.95 -29.61
C ALA A 311 11.40 8.13 -29.29
N LYS A 312 11.72 8.53 -28.06
CA LYS A 312 13.12 8.72 -27.61
C LYS A 312 13.75 7.37 -27.24
N PRO A 313 15.06 7.21 -27.40
CA PRO A 313 15.74 6.04 -26.86
C PRO A 313 15.63 6.07 -25.33
N GLY A 314 15.11 4.98 -24.76
CA GLY A 314 15.02 4.82 -23.32
C GLY A 314 16.35 4.45 -22.67
N ILE A 315 16.47 4.69 -21.37
CA ILE A 315 17.61 4.20 -20.59
C ILE A 315 17.39 2.70 -20.35
N SER A 316 18.42 1.87 -20.68
CA SER A 316 18.34 0.43 -20.45
C SER A 316 18.38 0.09 -18.96
N ALA A 317 17.44 -0.74 -18.50
CA ALA A 317 17.41 -1.23 -17.12
C ALA A 317 18.27 -2.49 -16.91
N LEU A 318 18.81 -3.10 -17.96
CA LEU A 318 19.54 -4.38 -17.86
C LEU A 318 20.82 -4.32 -17.01
N GLY A 319 21.41 -3.12 -16.84
CA GLY A 319 22.54 -2.89 -15.93
C GLY A 319 22.19 -2.79 -14.45
N ARG A 320 20.91 -2.78 -14.09
CA ARG A 320 20.46 -2.62 -12.70
C ARG A 320 20.61 -3.90 -11.91
N GLU A 321 20.95 -3.77 -10.61
CA GLU A 321 21.07 -4.93 -9.69
C GLU A 321 19.74 -5.62 -9.48
N GLU A 322 18.65 -4.86 -9.46
CA GLU A 322 17.29 -5.35 -9.23
C GLU A 322 16.79 -6.26 -10.36
N VAL A 323 17.34 -6.11 -11.59
CA VAL A 323 16.96 -6.97 -12.72
C VAL A 323 17.64 -8.33 -12.58
N SER A 324 16.84 -9.39 -12.65
CA SER A 324 17.31 -10.77 -12.54
C SER A 324 18.47 -11.08 -13.50
N ALA A 325 19.51 -11.72 -12.99
CA ALA A 325 20.69 -12.10 -13.79
C ALA A 325 20.32 -12.96 -15.01
N ALA A 326 19.29 -13.79 -14.91
CA ALA A 326 18.79 -14.62 -16.01
C ALA A 326 18.28 -13.79 -17.21
N LEU A 327 17.89 -12.53 -16.99
CA LEU A 327 17.40 -11.63 -18.03
C LEU A 327 18.51 -10.78 -18.68
N LYS A 328 19.71 -10.79 -18.11
CA LYS A 328 20.86 -9.98 -18.59
C LYS A 328 21.63 -10.64 -19.72
N THR A 329 21.05 -11.63 -20.39
CA THR A 329 21.67 -12.40 -21.46
C THR A 329 21.05 -12.07 -22.81
N GLY A 330 21.81 -12.28 -23.88
CA GLY A 330 21.34 -12.11 -25.25
C GLY A 330 21.29 -10.66 -25.72
N ASN A 331 20.67 -10.46 -26.88
CA ASN A 331 20.45 -9.15 -27.49
C ASN A 331 19.11 -9.12 -28.20
N ALA A 332 18.11 -8.55 -27.53
CA ALA A 332 16.73 -8.50 -28.03
C ALA A 332 16.63 -7.81 -29.41
N ALA A 333 17.33 -6.68 -29.61
CA ALA A 333 17.27 -5.94 -30.87
C ALA A 333 17.82 -6.76 -32.04
N ALA A 334 18.94 -7.48 -31.86
CA ALA A 334 19.50 -8.36 -32.87
C ALA A 334 18.62 -9.59 -33.12
N ALA A 335 18.04 -10.17 -32.09
CA ALA A 335 17.14 -11.33 -32.18
C ALA A 335 15.84 -10.97 -32.92
N LEU A 336 15.25 -9.81 -32.63
CA LEU A 336 14.04 -9.30 -33.28
C LEU A 336 14.27 -9.14 -34.81
N LYS A 337 15.46 -8.72 -35.25
CA LYS A 337 15.77 -8.64 -36.67
C LYS A 337 15.75 -9.98 -37.39
N ARG A 338 16.06 -11.08 -36.67
CA ARG A 338 16.14 -12.45 -37.22
C ARG A 338 14.86 -13.26 -36.97
N ALA A 339 13.88 -12.71 -36.26
CA ALA A 339 12.63 -13.41 -35.94
C ALA A 339 11.84 -13.72 -37.22
N ALA A 340 11.33 -14.95 -37.31
CA ALA A 340 10.45 -15.37 -38.40
C ALA A 340 9.12 -14.62 -38.34
N THR A 341 8.59 -14.43 -37.13
CA THR A 341 7.41 -13.61 -36.89
C THR A 341 7.77 -12.50 -35.89
N ARG A 342 7.48 -11.25 -36.25
CA ARG A 342 7.63 -10.10 -35.37
C ARG A 342 6.28 -9.64 -34.85
N PHE A 343 6.26 -9.29 -33.58
CA PHE A 343 5.09 -8.78 -32.89
C PHE A 343 5.43 -7.43 -32.24
N THR A 344 4.52 -6.47 -32.37
CA THR A 344 4.58 -5.19 -31.67
C THR A 344 3.21 -4.80 -31.18
N ALA A 345 3.15 -4.30 -29.95
CA ALA A 345 1.92 -3.79 -29.34
C ALA A 345 2.23 -2.66 -28.37
N VAL A 346 1.28 -1.75 -28.19
CA VAL A 346 1.38 -0.66 -27.19
C VAL A 346 0.21 -0.80 -26.24
N TYR A 347 0.50 -0.80 -24.95
CA TYR A 347 -0.48 -0.89 -23.86
C TYR A 347 -0.51 0.44 -23.12
N GLU A 348 -1.72 0.96 -22.85
CA GLU A 348 -1.89 2.28 -22.27
C GLU A 348 -2.85 2.21 -21.06
N LEU A 349 -2.45 2.85 -19.97
CA LEU A 349 -3.23 2.97 -18.75
C LEU A 349 -3.47 4.44 -18.40
N PRO A 350 -4.69 4.81 -17.93
CA PRO A 350 -5.05 6.16 -17.57
C PRO A 350 -4.59 6.54 -16.16
N LEU A 351 -4.77 7.81 -15.80
CA LEU A 351 -4.75 8.28 -14.42
C LEU A 351 -5.90 7.67 -13.63
N LEU A 352 -5.66 7.29 -12.36
CA LEU A 352 -6.70 6.82 -11.45
C LEU A 352 -6.64 7.55 -10.11
N ALA A 353 -7.80 7.83 -9.51
CA ALA A 353 -7.91 8.25 -8.12
C ALA A 353 -7.95 7.05 -7.18
N HIS A 354 -7.38 7.21 -5.97
CA HIS A 354 -7.45 6.20 -4.91
C HIS A 354 -8.86 6.01 -4.38
N ALA A 355 -9.64 7.09 -4.31
CA ALA A 355 -11.04 7.12 -3.92
C ALA A 355 -11.30 6.36 -2.60
N THR A 356 -10.48 6.61 -1.57
CA THR A 356 -10.64 6.02 -0.23
C THR A 356 -12.01 6.37 0.33
N MET A 357 -12.67 5.44 1.06
CA MET A 357 -14.00 5.72 1.63
C MET A 357 -13.96 6.85 2.67
N GLU A 358 -12.93 6.90 3.49
CA GLU A 358 -12.63 8.02 4.37
C GLU A 358 -11.78 9.05 3.61
N PRO A 359 -12.28 10.28 3.35
CA PRO A 359 -11.50 11.35 2.75
C PRO A 359 -10.31 11.75 3.63
N MET A 360 -9.28 12.39 3.03
CA MET A 360 -8.11 12.83 3.77
C MET A 360 -8.50 13.77 4.90
N ASN A 361 -7.97 13.50 6.09
CA ASN A 361 -8.22 14.29 7.29
C ASN A 361 -7.04 14.18 8.26
N CYS A 362 -6.92 15.18 9.12
CA CYS A 362 -5.88 15.25 10.14
C CYS A 362 -6.35 16.15 11.27
N THR A 363 -6.14 15.74 12.53
CA THR A 363 -6.34 16.58 13.69
C THR A 363 -4.99 16.92 14.30
N ALA A 364 -4.66 18.21 14.42
CA ALA A 364 -3.45 18.71 15.04
C ALA A 364 -3.76 19.54 16.28
N ASP A 365 -3.00 19.34 17.36
CA ASP A 365 -2.98 20.18 18.56
C ASP A 365 -1.56 20.72 18.77
N VAL A 366 -1.29 21.91 18.25
CA VAL A 366 0.03 22.56 18.30
C VAL A 366 0.10 23.49 19.49
N ARG A 367 1.14 23.30 20.31
CA ARG A 367 1.49 24.14 21.45
C ARG A 367 2.91 24.67 21.26
N GLU A 368 3.35 25.54 22.17
CA GLU A 368 4.65 26.20 22.08
C GLU A 368 5.85 25.24 21.83
N ASN A 369 5.84 24.09 22.50
CA ASN A 369 6.95 23.13 22.49
C ASN A 369 6.54 21.68 22.14
N ARG A 370 5.31 21.46 21.68
CA ARG A 370 4.83 20.13 21.28
C ARG A 370 3.74 20.22 20.21
N CYS A 371 3.59 19.14 19.45
CA CYS A 371 2.47 18.91 18.57
C CYS A 371 1.94 17.49 18.77
N ASP A 372 0.65 17.34 19.10
CA ASP A 372 -0.05 16.07 19.05
C ASP A 372 -0.81 15.97 17.72
N LEU A 373 -0.44 14.99 16.90
CA LEU A 373 -0.97 14.77 15.57
C LEU A 373 -1.76 13.48 15.51
N TYR A 374 -3.08 13.54 15.30
CA TYR A 374 -3.97 12.38 15.13
C TYR A 374 -4.25 12.21 13.65
N VAL A 375 -3.78 11.12 13.06
CA VAL A 375 -3.81 10.96 11.60
C VAL A 375 -3.81 9.49 11.18
N GLY A 376 -4.67 9.19 10.19
CA GLY A 376 -4.60 7.93 9.47
C GLY A 376 -3.56 8.01 8.37
N THR A 377 -2.36 7.49 8.63
CA THR A 377 -1.21 7.53 7.71
C THR A 377 -0.58 6.15 7.49
N GLN A 378 -0.03 5.92 6.31
CA GLN A 378 0.82 4.76 6.00
C GLN A 378 2.31 5.02 6.25
N SER A 379 2.69 6.28 6.63
CA SER A 379 4.08 6.70 6.85
C SER A 379 4.18 7.61 8.06
N GLN A 380 4.33 7.02 9.24
CA GLN A 380 4.36 7.75 10.52
C GLN A 380 5.55 8.69 10.64
N GLN A 381 6.74 8.25 10.21
CA GLN A 381 7.94 9.09 10.29
C GLN A 381 7.86 10.31 9.36
N LEU A 382 7.30 10.14 8.15
CA LEU A 382 7.10 11.26 7.23
C LEU A 382 6.03 12.23 7.77
N ALA A 383 4.93 11.69 8.34
CA ALA A 383 3.91 12.51 9.00
C ALA A 383 4.49 13.34 10.14
N GLN A 384 5.36 12.74 10.96
CA GLN A 384 6.08 13.43 12.05
C GLN A 384 6.97 14.56 11.52
N ALA A 385 7.77 14.26 10.49
CA ALA A 385 8.71 15.21 9.91
C ALA A 385 8.00 16.43 9.31
N VAL A 386 6.95 16.20 8.51
CA VAL A 386 6.17 17.25 7.87
C VAL A 386 5.40 18.09 8.90
N ALA A 387 4.84 17.46 9.94
CA ALA A 387 4.19 18.19 11.01
C ALA A 387 5.18 19.03 11.83
N ALA A 388 6.38 18.53 12.09
CA ALA A 388 7.44 19.26 12.77
C ALA A 388 7.87 20.50 11.97
N GLU A 389 8.08 20.37 10.67
CA GLU A 389 8.41 21.47 9.77
C GLU A 389 7.31 22.54 9.77
N ALA A 390 6.04 22.16 9.58
CA ALA A 390 4.91 23.08 9.56
C ALA A 390 4.69 23.79 10.91
N ALA A 391 4.92 23.08 12.02
CA ALA A 391 4.84 23.65 13.36
C ALA A 391 6.06 24.52 13.73
N GLY A 392 7.19 24.38 13.05
CA GLY A 392 8.47 24.95 13.45
C GLY A 392 9.05 24.30 14.71
N LEU A 393 8.82 23.03 14.89
CA LEU A 393 9.25 22.21 16.01
C LEU A 393 10.32 21.19 15.55
N LYS A 394 10.97 20.54 16.52
CA LYS A 394 11.81 19.36 16.23
C LYS A 394 10.92 18.12 16.09
N PRO A 395 11.34 17.08 15.34
CA PRO A 395 10.58 15.83 15.22
C PRO A 395 10.24 15.19 16.58
N GLU A 396 11.14 15.24 17.56
CA GLU A 396 10.94 14.66 18.90
C GLU A 396 9.85 15.37 19.71
N GLN A 397 9.45 16.57 19.30
CA GLN A 397 8.37 17.35 19.91
C GLN A 397 7.00 17.07 19.26
N VAL A 398 6.95 16.18 18.25
CA VAL A 398 5.72 15.79 17.56
C VAL A 398 5.36 14.36 17.92
N ASN A 399 4.20 14.17 18.55
CA ASN A 399 3.63 12.86 18.84
C ASN A 399 2.62 12.49 17.75
N VAL A 400 2.87 11.42 17.03
CA VAL A 400 1.93 10.89 16.02
C VAL A 400 1.07 9.81 16.65
N HIS A 401 -0.23 10.08 16.75
CA HIS A 401 -1.28 9.15 17.17
C HIS A 401 -1.92 8.56 15.92
N THR A 402 -1.48 7.36 15.52
CA THR A 402 -2.00 6.70 14.33
C THR A 402 -3.38 6.12 14.59
N THR A 403 -4.40 6.63 13.90
CA THR A 403 -5.78 6.11 13.95
C THR A 403 -5.95 4.93 12.98
N LEU A 404 -7.10 4.26 13.04
CA LEU A 404 -7.53 3.39 11.94
C LEU A 404 -7.72 4.23 10.67
N LEU A 405 -7.44 3.62 9.51
CA LEU A 405 -7.60 4.27 8.22
C LEU A 405 -8.84 3.71 7.49
N GLY A 406 -9.71 4.58 7.03
CA GLY A 406 -10.86 4.23 6.20
C GLY A 406 -10.51 4.00 4.73
N GLY A 407 -9.46 3.18 4.52
CA GLY A 407 -8.83 2.91 3.24
C GLY A 407 -7.54 3.72 3.07
N GLY A 408 -6.58 3.14 2.35
CA GLY A 408 -5.32 3.80 2.03
C GLY A 408 -4.96 3.64 0.55
N PHE A 409 -4.79 2.41 0.12
CA PHE A 409 -4.43 2.02 -1.26
C PHE A 409 -3.15 2.66 -1.79
N GLY A 410 -2.33 3.28 -0.91
CA GLY A 410 -1.16 4.08 -1.25
C GLY A 410 -1.35 5.59 -1.02
N ARG A 411 -2.59 6.11 -1.06
CA ARG A 411 -2.89 7.54 -0.89
C ARG A 411 -2.31 8.14 0.38
N ARG A 412 -2.32 7.37 1.48
CA ARG A 412 -1.88 7.83 2.79
C ARG A 412 -0.38 7.62 3.06
N LEU A 413 0.40 7.23 2.02
CA LEU A 413 1.85 7.42 1.98
C LEU A 413 2.20 8.89 1.76
N ASP A 414 1.34 9.63 1.03
CA ASP A 414 1.40 11.06 0.92
C ASP A 414 0.81 11.72 2.17
N VAL A 415 1.43 12.81 2.61
CA VAL A 415 1.09 13.53 3.84
C VAL A 415 0.77 15.00 3.58
N ASP A 416 0.40 15.30 2.35
CA ASP A 416 0.11 16.63 1.80
C ASP A 416 -1.08 17.35 2.48
N PHE A 417 -1.94 16.59 3.17
CA PHE A 417 -3.07 17.11 3.93
C PHE A 417 -2.73 17.52 5.38
N ILE A 418 -1.51 17.20 5.87
CA ILE A 418 -1.08 17.48 7.25
C ILE A 418 -0.70 18.94 7.48
N PRO A 419 0.11 19.61 6.62
CA PRO A 419 0.61 20.97 6.91
C PRO A 419 -0.49 21.96 7.20
N ALA A 420 -1.57 21.96 6.41
CA ALA A 420 -2.68 22.89 6.57
C ALA A 420 -3.41 22.75 7.93
N ALA A 421 -3.52 21.53 8.47
CA ALA A 421 -4.07 21.30 9.81
C ALA A 421 -3.15 21.84 10.91
N VAL A 422 -1.85 21.61 10.78
CA VAL A 422 -0.81 22.04 11.73
C VAL A 422 -0.69 23.55 11.75
N GLU A 423 -0.63 24.21 10.58
CA GLU A 423 -0.58 25.67 10.45
C GLU A 423 -1.82 26.32 11.04
N ALA A 424 -3.01 25.77 10.79
CA ALA A 424 -4.26 26.26 11.35
C ALA A 424 -4.30 26.13 12.88
N SER A 425 -3.89 25.01 13.44
CA SER A 425 -3.81 24.79 14.88
C SER A 425 -2.82 25.74 15.54
N LYS A 426 -1.62 25.90 14.96
CA LYS A 426 -0.59 26.83 15.42
C LYS A 426 -1.09 28.28 15.46
N ALA A 427 -1.79 28.71 14.39
CA ALA A 427 -2.30 30.08 14.28
C ALA A 427 -3.43 30.41 15.26
N LEU A 428 -4.13 29.40 15.78
CA LEU A 428 -5.28 29.56 16.70
C LEU A 428 -4.97 29.16 18.14
N GLY A 429 -3.86 28.45 18.39
CA GLY A 429 -3.52 27.91 19.71
C GLY A 429 -4.57 26.90 20.22
N ALA A 430 -5.28 26.23 19.33
CA ALA A 430 -6.36 25.29 19.63
C ALA A 430 -6.24 24.04 18.75
N PRO A 431 -6.79 22.87 19.19
CA PRO A 431 -6.86 21.72 18.33
C PRO A 431 -7.71 22.00 17.09
N VAL A 432 -7.22 21.62 15.91
CA VAL A 432 -7.94 21.80 14.63
C VAL A 432 -7.99 20.46 13.90
N LYS A 433 -9.21 20.03 13.53
CA LYS A 433 -9.47 18.94 12.62
C LYS A 433 -9.70 19.47 11.21
N LEU A 434 -8.77 19.23 10.31
CA LEU A 434 -8.93 19.50 8.89
C LEU A 434 -9.54 18.29 8.21
N ILE A 435 -10.57 18.52 7.39
CA ILE A 435 -11.28 17.49 6.64
C ILE A 435 -11.39 17.94 5.19
N TRP A 436 -10.91 17.12 4.27
CA TRP A 436 -11.21 17.28 2.85
C TRP A 436 -12.61 16.75 2.56
N THR A 437 -13.36 17.45 1.72
CA THR A 437 -14.60 16.88 1.19
C THR A 437 -14.28 15.76 0.20
N ARG A 438 -15.28 14.96 -0.19
CA ARG A 438 -15.07 13.94 -1.25
C ARG A 438 -14.59 14.59 -2.55
N GLU A 439 -15.14 15.76 -2.87
CA GLU A 439 -14.76 16.51 -4.05
C GLU A 439 -13.29 16.98 -3.98
N ASP A 440 -12.86 17.43 -2.80
CA ASP A 440 -11.45 17.79 -2.57
C ASP A 440 -10.53 16.58 -2.71
N ASP A 441 -10.88 15.46 -2.06
CA ASP A 441 -10.11 14.22 -2.07
C ASP A 441 -9.93 13.65 -3.49
N MET A 442 -10.99 13.67 -4.31
CA MET A 442 -10.96 13.16 -5.68
C MET A 442 -10.21 14.09 -6.65
N THR A 443 -10.37 15.42 -6.48
CA THR A 443 -9.77 16.39 -7.38
C THR A 443 -8.34 16.80 -7.01
N ARG A 444 -7.85 16.37 -5.82
CA ARG A 444 -6.51 16.70 -5.28
C ARG A 444 -5.72 15.45 -4.90
N ASP A 445 -6.06 14.33 -5.50
CA ASP A 445 -5.35 13.08 -5.28
C ASP A 445 -3.93 13.14 -5.89
N CYS A 446 -3.03 12.33 -5.37
CA CYS A 446 -1.78 11.95 -6.00
C CYS A 446 -2.07 10.71 -6.86
N TYR A 447 -2.45 10.95 -8.10
CA TYR A 447 -3.04 9.91 -8.95
C TYR A 447 -2.10 8.74 -9.26
N ARG A 448 -2.65 7.55 -9.50
CA ARG A 448 -1.88 6.50 -10.16
C ARG A 448 -1.34 7.05 -11.48
N PRO A 449 -0.02 6.95 -11.76
CA PRO A 449 0.56 7.46 -12.99
C PRO A 449 -0.08 6.80 -14.23
N PRO A 450 -0.25 7.55 -15.33
CA PRO A 450 -0.54 6.96 -16.62
C PRO A 450 0.72 6.25 -17.12
N ALA A 451 0.54 5.17 -17.87
CA ALA A 451 1.67 4.43 -18.44
C ALA A 451 1.42 4.17 -19.93
N ARG A 452 2.51 4.24 -20.72
CA ARG A 452 2.55 3.80 -22.11
C ARG A 452 3.68 2.78 -22.25
N GLU A 453 3.32 1.55 -22.55
CA GLU A 453 4.22 0.41 -22.57
C GLU A 453 4.23 -0.24 -23.96
N ALA A 454 5.37 -0.15 -24.65
CA ALA A 454 5.53 -0.71 -25.96
C ALA A 454 6.29 -2.05 -25.88
N VAL A 455 5.61 -3.13 -26.27
CA VAL A 455 6.19 -4.47 -26.36
C VAL A 455 6.64 -4.75 -27.78
N SER A 456 7.86 -5.30 -27.91
CA SER A 456 8.38 -5.87 -29.14
C SER A 456 8.82 -7.31 -28.88
N ALA A 457 8.29 -8.26 -29.62
CA ALA A 457 8.64 -9.67 -29.44
C ALA A 457 8.87 -10.37 -30.79
N GLY A 458 9.59 -11.50 -30.75
CA GLY A 458 9.89 -12.29 -31.91
C GLY A 458 9.74 -13.77 -31.67
N LEU A 459 9.09 -14.47 -32.61
CA LEU A 459 8.99 -15.93 -32.65
C LEU A 459 9.88 -16.49 -33.76
N ASP A 460 10.41 -17.68 -33.55
CA ASP A 460 11.08 -18.44 -34.62
C ASP A 460 10.03 -19.17 -35.52
N GLU A 461 10.52 -19.91 -36.51
CA GLU A 461 9.69 -20.70 -37.44
C GLU A 461 8.83 -21.78 -36.80
N HIS A 462 9.18 -22.19 -35.56
CA HIS A 462 8.42 -23.15 -34.76
C HIS A 462 7.47 -22.48 -33.75
N GLY A 463 7.31 -21.17 -33.79
CA GLY A 463 6.48 -20.41 -32.86
C GLY A 463 7.04 -20.40 -31.42
N ARG A 464 8.38 -20.51 -31.26
CA ARG A 464 9.04 -20.36 -29.96
C ARG A 464 9.47 -18.90 -29.75
N LEU A 465 9.27 -18.38 -28.54
CA LEU A 465 9.66 -17.02 -28.16
C LEU A 465 11.18 -16.91 -28.10
N ILE A 466 11.77 -16.14 -29.01
CA ILE A 466 13.23 -15.93 -29.09
C ILE A 466 13.68 -14.56 -28.62
N ALA A 467 12.77 -13.58 -28.58
CA ALA A 467 13.05 -12.24 -28.07
C ALA A 467 11.78 -11.61 -27.49
N TRP A 468 11.93 -10.86 -26.40
CA TRP A 468 10.87 -10.02 -25.86
C TRP A 468 11.50 -8.76 -25.25
N ALA A 469 10.94 -7.60 -25.56
CA ALA A 469 11.43 -6.33 -25.07
C ALA A 469 10.27 -5.42 -24.67
N LEU A 470 10.43 -4.67 -23.57
CA LEU A 470 9.51 -3.67 -23.10
C LEU A 470 10.18 -2.29 -23.05
N HIS A 471 9.49 -1.30 -23.60
CA HIS A 471 9.84 0.10 -23.53
C HIS A 471 8.75 0.85 -22.78
N ILE A 472 9.05 1.26 -21.54
CA ILE A 472 8.12 1.93 -20.63
C ILE A 472 8.27 3.44 -20.79
N THR A 473 7.16 4.17 -20.85
CA THR A 473 7.14 5.63 -20.82
C THR A 473 6.10 6.12 -19.82
N GLY A 474 6.51 6.98 -18.89
CA GLY A 474 5.62 7.51 -17.86
C GLY A 474 6.34 8.44 -16.89
N PRO A 475 5.59 9.11 -15.99
CA PRO A 475 6.16 9.95 -14.95
C PRO A 475 6.78 9.13 -13.82
N SER A 476 7.66 9.75 -13.05
CA SER A 476 8.25 9.17 -11.84
C SER A 476 7.47 9.60 -10.60
N ILE A 477 7.14 8.64 -9.74
CA ILE A 477 6.55 8.93 -8.42
C ILE A 477 7.60 9.51 -7.48
N THR A 478 8.81 8.94 -7.47
CA THR A 478 9.88 9.31 -6.54
C THR A 478 10.41 10.71 -6.79
N SER A 479 10.37 11.21 -8.03
CA SER A 479 10.87 12.55 -8.36
C SER A 479 10.15 13.66 -7.61
N ARG A 480 8.92 13.46 -7.22
CA ARG A 480 8.15 14.40 -6.41
C ARG A 480 8.70 14.54 -4.99
N PHE A 481 9.19 13.43 -4.41
CA PHE A 481 9.79 13.42 -3.08
C PHE A 481 11.26 13.84 -3.11
N ASP A 482 11.96 13.53 -4.18
CA ASP A 482 13.38 13.85 -4.38
C ASP A 482 13.64 14.23 -5.84
N PRO A 483 13.47 15.52 -6.20
CA PRO A 483 13.76 16.02 -7.55
C PRO A 483 15.20 15.82 -7.98
N THR A 484 16.12 15.64 -7.03
CA THR A 484 17.54 15.40 -7.28
C THR A 484 17.87 13.93 -7.51
N ASN A 485 16.89 13.05 -7.35
CA ASN A 485 17.07 11.60 -7.53
C ASN A 485 17.50 11.26 -8.95
N LYS A 486 18.73 10.80 -9.06
CA LYS A 486 19.32 10.38 -10.33
C LYS A 486 18.98 8.95 -10.73
N ASN A 487 18.26 8.19 -9.87
CA ASN A 487 17.77 6.87 -10.26
C ASN A 487 16.66 7.04 -11.31
N PRO A 488 16.91 6.69 -12.58
CA PRO A 488 15.91 6.89 -13.62
C PRO A 488 14.73 5.92 -13.54
N PHE A 489 14.88 4.81 -12.79
CA PHE A 489 13.92 3.71 -12.89
C PHE A 489 12.84 3.70 -11.83
N ASP A 490 12.99 4.44 -10.71
CA ASP A 490 11.97 4.46 -9.68
C ASP A 490 11.38 3.04 -9.42
N SER A 491 10.06 2.94 -9.23
CA SER A 491 9.32 1.68 -9.14
C SER A 491 8.77 1.18 -10.48
N VAL A 492 9.06 1.85 -11.60
CA VAL A 492 8.44 1.56 -12.91
C VAL A 492 8.78 0.20 -13.48
N ILE A 493 9.89 -0.42 -13.07
CA ILE A 493 10.31 -1.75 -13.53
C ILE A 493 9.86 -2.91 -12.63
N GLU A 494 9.05 -2.66 -11.59
CA GLU A 494 8.52 -3.72 -10.74
C GLU A 494 7.81 -4.81 -11.56
N TYR A 495 7.92 -6.07 -11.15
CA TYR A 495 7.50 -7.27 -11.87
C TYR A 495 8.36 -7.56 -13.12
N VAL A 496 8.59 -6.58 -14.01
CA VAL A 496 9.38 -6.79 -15.24
C VAL A 496 10.82 -7.14 -14.90
N GLN A 497 11.37 -6.60 -13.83
CA GLN A 497 12.73 -6.91 -13.36
C GLN A 497 12.94 -8.40 -13.03
N ASN A 498 11.86 -9.13 -12.76
CA ASN A 498 11.80 -10.56 -12.49
C ASN A 498 10.92 -11.29 -13.52
N PHE A 499 10.88 -10.78 -14.78
CA PHE A 499 10.07 -11.35 -15.85
C PHE A 499 10.05 -12.88 -15.80
N PRO A 500 8.89 -13.53 -15.60
CA PRO A 500 8.85 -14.93 -15.19
C PRO A 500 9.13 -15.90 -16.33
N TYR A 501 8.89 -15.50 -17.58
CA TYR A 501 8.94 -16.36 -18.75
C TYR A 501 10.35 -16.51 -19.28
N ALA A 502 10.70 -17.73 -19.70
CA ALA A 502 12.01 -17.98 -20.34
C ALA A 502 12.07 -17.33 -21.71
N VAL A 503 13.01 -16.41 -21.89
CA VAL A 503 13.29 -15.78 -23.15
C VAL A 503 14.81 -15.60 -23.31
N PRO A 504 15.42 -16.07 -24.41
CA PRO A 504 16.88 -16.03 -24.56
C PRO A 504 17.41 -14.61 -24.83
N ASN A 505 16.56 -13.69 -25.30
CA ASN A 505 16.95 -12.31 -25.58
C ASN A 505 15.91 -11.35 -25.01
N PHE A 506 16.22 -10.75 -23.87
CA PHE A 506 15.35 -9.84 -23.15
C PHE A 506 15.80 -8.39 -23.30
N GLY A 507 14.86 -7.45 -23.34
CA GLY A 507 15.10 -6.01 -23.38
C GLY A 507 14.18 -5.26 -22.44
N LEU A 508 14.73 -4.29 -21.71
CA LEU A 508 13.95 -3.42 -20.83
C LEU A 508 14.53 -2.02 -20.84
N SER A 509 13.69 -1.03 -21.19
CA SER A 509 14.10 0.37 -21.21
C SER A 509 12.97 1.28 -20.71
N TYR A 510 13.33 2.44 -20.18
CA TYR A 510 12.42 3.42 -19.63
C TYR A 510 12.74 4.84 -20.10
N VAL A 511 11.71 5.58 -20.44
CA VAL A 511 11.75 7.03 -20.67
C VAL A 511 10.90 7.71 -19.61
N ARG A 512 11.56 8.45 -18.73
CA ARG A 512 10.87 9.28 -17.75
C ARG A 512 10.29 10.51 -18.46
N GLN A 513 8.99 10.70 -18.34
CA GLN A 513 8.27 11.85 -18.86
C GLN A 513 7.31 12.38 -17.80
N GLU A 514 7.64 13.53 -17.21
CA GLU A 514 6.75 14.23 -16.29
C GLU A 514 5.57 14.84 -17.04
N ILE A 515 4.41 14.88 -16.38
CA ILE A 515 3.14 15.29 -16.97
C ILE A 515 2.54 16.55 -16.34
N GLY A 516 3.27 17.18 -15.40
CA GLY A 516 2.90 18.44 -14.77
C GLY A 516 1.92 18.32 -13.60
N ILE A 517 1.49 17.11 -13.23
CA ILE A 517 0.63 16.85 -12.07
C ILE A 517 1.25 15.79 -11.17
N ASP A 518 0.86 15.85 -9.88
CA ASP A 518 1.35 14.90 -8.89
C ASP A 518 0.81 13.49 -9.15
N VAL A 519 1.72 12.53 -9.09
CA VAL A 519 1.42 11.09 -9.17
C VAL A 519 1.91 10.38 -7.91
N GLY A 520 1.22 9.32 -7.50
CA GLY A 520 1.48 8.62 -6.24
C GLY A 520 1.42 7.11 -6.36
N TYR A 521 1.79 6.44 -5.27
CA TYR A 521 1.74 4.99 -5.15
C TYR A 521 0.28 4.52 -5.01
N MET A 522 -0.21 3.78 -5.99
CA MET A 522 -1.50 3.11 -5.89
C MET A 522 -1.30 1.60 -5.74
N ARG A 523 -2.19 0.92 -5.01
CA ARG A 523 -2.18 -0.53 -4.75
C ARG A 523 -1.69 -1.32 -5.96
N SER A 524 -0.57 -2.02 -5.82
CA SER A 524 0.22 -2.75 -6.82
C SER A 524 1.22 -1.91 -7.62
N VAL A 525 1.25 -0.60 -7.45
CA VAL A 525 2.22 0.30 -8.11
C VAL A 525 2.30 0.02 -9.62
N SER A 526 3.50 -0.10 -10.19
CA SER A 526 3.72 -0.39 -11.60
C SER A 526 3.41 -1.84 -12.00
N ASN A 527 3.25 -2.75 -11.01
CA ASN A 527 2.85 -4.13 -11.31
C ASN A 527 1.53 -4.19 -12.11
N SER A 528 0.59 -3.25 -11.88
CA SER A 528 -0.67 -3.21 -12.65
C SER A 528 -0.44 -2.93 -14.13
N ALA A 529 0.40 -1.97 -14.48
CA ALA A 529 0.73 -1.63 -15.86
C ALA A 529 1.57 -2.74 -16.51
N ASN A 530 2.66 -3.12 -15.85
CA ASN A 530 3.58 -4.13 -16.34
C ASN A 530 2.90 -5.50 -16.52
N CYS A 531 2.01 -5.92 -15.61
CA CYS A 531 1.24 -7.16 -15.75
C CYS A 531 0.27 -7.08 -16.94
N PHE A 532 -0.37 -5.92 -17.15
CA PHE A 532 -1.26 -5.74 -18.29
C PHE A 532 -0.51 -5.90 -19.62
N ALA A 533 0.65 -5.27 -19.77
CA ALA A 533 1.45 -5.39 -20.98
C ALA A 533 2.04 -6.79 -21.17
N ILE A 534 2.58 -7.40 -20.11
CA ILE A 534 3.19 -8.72 -20.17
C ILE A 534 2.15 -9.78 -20.50
N GLU A 535 1.09 -9.89 -19.69
CA GLU A 535 0.15 -10.98 -19.78
C GLU A 535 -0.75 -10.89 -21.03
N SER A 536 -1.08 -9.67 -21.47
CA SER A 536 -1.75 -9.48 -22.74
C SER A 536 -0.84 -9.84 -23.93
N SER A 537 0.43 -9.40 -23.91
CA SER A 537 1.37 -9.72 -25.01
C SER A 537 1.71 -11.20 -25.08
N ILE A 538 1.84 -11.89 -23.95
CA ILE A 538 2.08 -13.35 -23.93
C ILE A 538 0.85 -14.10 -24.47
N ASP A 539 -0.37 -13.65 -24.18
CA ASP A 539 -1.58 -14.23 -24.73
C ASP A 539 -1.69 -13.96 -26.24
N GLU A 540 -1.36 -12.76 -26.70
CA GLU A 540 -1.32 -12.41 -28.12
C GLU A 540 -0.28 -13.24 -28.87
N LEU A 541 0.90 -13.45 -28.29
CA LEU A 541 1.97 -14.29 -28.87
C LEU A 541 1.54 -15.77 -28.93
N ALA A 542 0.79 -16.27 -27.96
CA ALA A 542 0.23 -17.61 -28.00
C ALA A 542 -0.73 -17.76 -29.20
N ALA A 543 -1.60 -16.77 -29.43
CA ALA A 543 -2.50 -16.76 -30.57
C ALA A 543 -1.75 -16.68 -31.90
N VAL A 544 -0.73 -15.82 -32.01
CA VAL A 544 0.13 -15.74 -33.21
C VAL A 544 0.86 -17.07 -33.49
N ALA A 545 1.29 -17.76 -32.42
CA ALA A 545 1.89 -19.08 -32.52
C ALA A 545 0.89 -20.23 -32.73
N SER A 546 -0.42 -19.94 -32.81
CA SER A 546 -1.51 -20.93 -32.86
C SER A 546 -1.45 -21.95 -31.72
N LYS A 547 -1.11 -21.48 -30.52
CA LYS A 547 -1.01 -22.29 -29.29
C LYS A 547 -2.08 -21.88 -28.28
N ASP A 548 -2.51 -22.86 -27.49
CA ASP A 548 -3.35 -22.57 -26.32
C ASP A 548 -2.58 -21.65 -25.32
N PRO A 549 -3.21 -20.56 -24.83
CA PRO A 549 -2.55 -19.60 -23.95
C PRO A 549 -1.97 -20.20 -22.65
N LEU A 550 -2.62 -21.21 -22.08
CA LEU A 550 -2.11 -21.92 -20.89
C LEU A 550 -0.87 -22.75 -21.26
N GLN A 551 -0.94 -23.54 -22.34
CA GLN A 551 0.17 -24.39 -22.78
C GLN A 551 1.39 -23.56 -23.18
N PHE A 552 1.18 -22.39 -23.81
CA PHE A 552 2.25 -21.48 -24.16
C PHE A 552 2.99 -20.98 -22.89
N ARG A 553 2.22 -20.55 -21.85
CA ARG A 553 2.80 -20.15 -20.56
C ARG A 553 3.54 -21.27 -19.86
N LEU A 554 2.95 -22.48 -19.81
CA LEU A 554 3.58 -23.64 -19.19
C LEU A 554 4.91 -24.03 -19.88
N GLN A 555 5.01 -23.88 -21.20
CA GLN A 555 6.25 -24.09 -21.94
C GLN A 555 7.31 -23.05 -21.54
N LEU A 556 6.95 -21.78 -21.44
CA LEU A 556 7.84 -20.69 -21.07
C LEU A 556 8.26 -20.73 -19.58
N LEU A 557 7.51 -21.44 -18.75
CA LEU A 557 7.77 -21.61 -17.31
C LEU A 557 8.32 -23.00 -16.95
N ALA A 558 8.79 -23.74 -17.96
CA ALA A 558 9.34 -25.08 -17.72
C ALA A 558 10.45 -25.04 -16.66
N GLY A 559 10.40 -25.98 -15.67
CA GLY A 559 11.36 -26.04 -14.56
C GLY A 559 11.02 -25.13 -13.38
N LYS A 560 10.02 -24.24 -13.45
CA LYS A 560 9.57 -23.36 -12.36
C LYS A 560 8.35 -23.97 -11.65
N ALA A 561 8.59 -24.83 -10.65
CA ALA A 561 7.55 -25.65 -10.02
C ALA A 561 6.38 -24.83 -9.44
N ARG A 562 6.64 -23.80 -8.63
CA ARG A 562 5.57 -22.98 -8.01
C ARG A 562 4.73 -22.26 -9.06
N HIS A 563 5.34 -21.69 -10.10
CA HIS A 563 4.67 -21.01 -11.19
C HIS A 563 3.73 -21.93 -11.97
N THR A 564 4.24 -23.11 -12.35
CA THR A 564 3.45 -24.09 -13.12
C THR A 564 2.35 -24.73 -12.29
N GLN A 565 2.55 -24.89 -10.98
CA GLN A 565 1.53 -25.40 -10.06
C GLN A 565 0.34 -24.45 -9.97
N VAL A 566 0.58 -23.13 -9.79
CA VAL A 566 -0.47 -22.11 -9.74
C VAL A 566 -1.27 -22.10 -11.04
N LEU A 567 -0.61 -22.13 -12.20
CA LEU A 567 -1.26 -22.14 -13.51
C LEU A 567 -2.08 -23.41 -13.76
N ARG A 568 -1.56 -24.59 -13.37
CA ARG A 568 -2.30 -25.86 -13.53
C ARG A 568 -3.54 -25.88 -12.64
N LEU A 569 -3.40 -25.43 -11.40
CA LEU A 569 -4.53 -25.44 -10.47
C LEU A 569 -5.61 -24.43 -10.87
N VAL A 570 -5.24 -23.22 -11.32
CA VAL A 570 -6.25 -22.26 -11.78
C VAL A 570 -7.00 -22.76 -13.01
N ALA A 571 -6.31 -23.44 -13.92
CA ALA A 571 -6.93 -24.07 -15.10
C ALA A 571 -7.88 -25.21 -14.70
N GLU A 572 -7.50 -26.05 -13.74
CA GLU A 572 -8.37 -27.09 -13.20
C GLU A 572 -9.60 -26.51 -12.53
N GLN A 573 -9.44 -25.56 -11.60
CA GLN A 573 -10.52 -24.98 -10.81
C GLN A 573 -11.47 -24.11 -11.64
N SER A 574 -10.97 -23.45 -12.68
CA SER A 574 -11.81 -22.68 -13.60
C SER A 574 -12.51 -23.51 -14.67
N GLY A 575 -12.09 -24.78 -14.85
CA GLY A 575 -12.52 -25.58 -15.98
C GLY A 575 -12.03 -25.01 -17.31
N TRP A 576 -10.75 -24.64 -17.43
CA TRP A 576 -10.15 -24.05 -18.63
C TRP A 576 -10.47 -24.84 -19.89
N GLY A 577 -10.95 -24.13 -20.92
CA GLY A 577 -11.40 -24.69 -22.19
C GLY A 577 -12.76 -25.39 -22.15
N ARG A 578 -13.48 -25.32 -21.01
CA ARG A 578 -14.82 -25.94 -20.82
C ARG A 578 -15.85 -24.91 -20.34
N ALA A 579 -15.70 -23.65 -20.76
CA ALA A 579 -16.66 -22.61 -20.42
C ALA A 579 -18.09 -22.96 -20.92
N PRO A 580 -19.16 -22.57 -20.21
CA PRO A 580 -20.51 -22.70 -20.68
C PRO A 580 -20.70 -22.01 -22.04
N LYS A 581 -21.68 -22.50 -22.85
CA LYS A 581 -21.96 -21.92 -24.16
C LYS A 581 -22.21 -20.40 -24.06
N GLY A 582 -21.58 -19.63 -24.93
CA GLY A 582 -21.64 -18.16 -24.94
C GLY A 582 -20.77 -17.46 -23.92
N ARG A 583 -19.99 -18.22 -23.14
CA ARG A 583 -18.98 -17.66 -22.23
C ARG A 583 -17.56 -18.02 -22.70
N HIS A 584 -16.63 -17.14 -22.43
CA HIS A 584 -15.25 -17.26 -22.86
C HIS A 584 -14.30 -16.99 -21.70
N GLN A 585 -13.14 -17.62 -21.74
CA GLN A 585 -12.15 -17.54 -20.66
C GLN A 585 -10.88 -16.84 -21.12
N GLY A 586 -10.27 -16.08 -20.20
CA GLY A 586 -8.97 -15.47 -20.38
C GLY A 586 -8.14 -15.64 -19.10
N LEU A 587 -6.85 -15.89 -19.30
CA LEU A 587 -5.88 -16.22 -18.23
C LEU A 587 -4.86 -15.11 -18.09
N ALA A 588 -4.48 -14.82 -16.85
CA ALA A 588 -3.30 -14.03 -16.51
C ALA A 588 -2.57 -14.61 -15.30
N PHE A 589 -1.26 -14.43 -15.26
CA PHE A 589 -0.36 -14.90 -14.19
C PHE A 589 0.54 -13.76 -13.73
N MET A 590 0.96 -13.81 -12.46
CA MET A 590 1.92 -12.86 -11.92
C MET A 590 2.73 -13.46 -10.78
N GLU A 591 4.00 -13.05 -10.69
CA GLU A 591 4.85 -13.21 -9.51
C GLU A 591 5.19 -11.84 -8.96
N SER A 592 4.76 -11.54 -7.74
CA SER A 592 5.11 -10.28 -7.08
C SER A 592 5.08 -10.42 -5.57
N TYR A 593 5.87 -9.59 -4.89
CA TYR A 593 5.94 -9.57 -3.42
C TYR A 593 6.23 -10.94 -2.78
N GLY A 594 6.91 -11.85 -3.51
CA GLY A 594 7.20 -13.22 -3.06
C GLY A 594 6.01 -14.20 -3.17
N SER A 595 4.92 -13.79 -3.81
CA SER A 595 3.74 -14.63 -4.08
C SER A 595 3.57 -14.90 -5.56
N HIS A 596 2.97 -16.05 -5.91
CA HIS A 596 2.63 -16.44 -7.28
C HIS A 596 1.12 -16.54 -7.39
N ILE A 597 0.53 -15.84 -8.36
CA ILE A 597 -0.93 -15.76 -8.51
C ILE A 597 -1.32 -15.96 -9.97
N ALA A 598 -2.43 -16.67 -10.22
CA ALA A 598 -3.06 -16.73 -11.51
C ALA A 598 -4.56 -16.48 -11.38
N GLN A 599 -5.12 -15.83 -12.38
CA GLN A 599 -6.56 -15.58 -12.48
C GLN A 599 -7.09 -16.01 -13.84
N VAL A 600 -8.27 -16.63 -13.85
CA VAL A 600 -9.05 -16.90 -15.05
C VAL A 600 -10.36 -16.13 -14.94
N ALA A 601 -10.59 -15.21 -15.87
CA ALA A 601 -11.84 -14.51 -16.02
C ALA A 601 -12.75 -15.25 -17.01
N GLU A 602 -14.03 -15.43 -16.66
CA GLU A 602 -15.08 -15.96 -17.51
C GLU A 602 -16.05 -14.84 -17.87
N VAL A 603 -16.17 -14.53 -19.15
CA VAL A 603 -16.97 -13.39 -19.65
C VAL A 603 -17.90 -13.78 -20.77
N SER A 604 -18.96 -12.99 -20.99
CA SER A 604 -19.69 -12.91 -22.25
C SER A 604 -19.69 -11.48 -22.78
N VAL A 605 -19.77 -11.34 -24.11
CA VAL A 605 -19.90 -10.05 -24.80
C VAL A 605 -21.07 -10.14 -25.76
N ASP A 606 -22.17 -9.47 -25.41
CA ASP A 606 -23.39 -9.46 -26.19
C ASP A 606 -23.71 -8.02 -26.62
N ASN A 607 -23.78 -7.77 -27.94
CA ASN A 607 -24.06 -6.46 -28.51
C ASN A 607 -23.17 -5.34 -27.89
N GLY A 608 -21.89 -5.58 -27.77
CA GLY A 608 -20.93 -4.65 -27.18
C GLY A 608 -21.04 -4.50 -25.65
N ARG A 609 -21.87 -5.29 -24.99
CA ARG A 609 -22.02 -5.29 -23.53
C ARG A 609 -21.21 -6.44 -22.92
N LEU A 610 -20.20 -6.09 -22.15
CA LEU A 610 -19.42 -7.04 -21.36
C LEU A 610 -20.17 -7.44 -20.09
N GLN A 611 -20.17 -8.74 -19.80
CA GLN A 611 -20.52 -9.28 -18.49
C GLN A 611 -19.40 -10.19 -18.00
N VAL A 612 -18.85 -9.89 -16.83
CA VAL A 612 -17.92 -10.76 -16.12
C VAL A 612 -18.74 -11.67 -15.22
N HIS A 613 -18.68 -12.97 -15.45
CA HIS A 613 -19.50 -13.96 -14.73
C HIS A 613 -18.76 -14.50 -13.51
N ARG A 614 -17.48 -14.86 -13.68
CA ARG A 614 -16.67 -15.48 -12.64
C ARG A 614 -15.20 -15.08 -12.81
N ILE A 615 -14.50 -14.94 -11.67
CA ILE A 615 -13.04 -14.90 -11.62
C ILE A 615 -12.59 -16.01 -10.68
N THR A 616 -11.86 -16.97 -11.22
CA THR A 616 -11.17 -18.02 -10.47
C THR A 616 -9.75 -17.55 -10.21
N CYS A 617 -9.34 -17.53 -8.96
CA CYS A 617 -8.03 -17.06 -8.50
C CYS A 617 -7.32 -18.15 -7.70
N VAL A 618 -6.08 -18.45 -8.05
CA VAL A 618 -5.21 -19.36 -7.30
C VAL A 618 -3.95 -18.61 -6.89
N ILE A 619 -3.56 -18.77 -5.62
CA ILE A 619 -2.35 -18.15 -5.07
C ILE A 619 -1.49 -19.16 -4.31
N ASP A 620 -0.17 -19.08 -4.51
CA ASP A 620 0.85 -19.59 -3.61
C ASP A 620 1.56 -18.40 -2.95
N CYS A 621 1.18 -18.10 -1.71
CA CYS A 621 1.76 -17.03 -0.90
C CYS A 621 2.73 -17.53 0.19
N GLY A 622 3.26 -18.75 0.05
CA GLY A 622 4.06 -19.34 1.10
C GLY A 622 3.23 -19.68 2.34
N GLN A 623 3.85 -19.67 3.51
CA GLN A 623 3.18 -19.97 4.78
C GLN A 623 2.06 -18.95 5.03
N THR A 624 0.82 -19.42 4.98
CA THR A 624 -0.36 -18.62 5.26
C THR A 624 -0.53 -18.40 6.77
N ILE A 625 -0.74 -17.16 7.20
CA ILE A 625 -0.98 -16.84 8.61
C ILE A 625 -2.46 -17.05 8.97
N ASN A 626 -3.34 -16.40 8.21
CA ASN A 626 -4.80 -16.52 8.38
C ASN A 626 -5.47 -16.62 7.01
N PRO A 627 -5.98 -17.81 6.62
CA PRO A 627 -6.60 -18.01 5.30
C PRO A 627 -7.75 -17.06 4.98
N ARG A 628 -8.60 -16.72 5.96
CA ARG A 628 -9.72 -15.77 5.77
C ARG A 628 -9.24 -14.37 5.41
N ILE A 629 -8.13 -13.92 5.98
CA ILE A 629 -7.56 -12.61 5.64
C ILE A 629 -6.98 -12.66 4.23
N VAL A 630 -6.28 -13.74 3.86
CA VAL A 630 -5.76 -13.92 2.49
C VAL A 630 -6.88 -13.89 1.48
N GLU A 631 -7.95 -14.67 1.70
CA GLU A 631 -9.14 -14.69 0.84
C GLU A 631 -9.77 -13.29 0.71
N SER A 632 -10.00 -12.59 1.82
CA SER A 632 -10.57 -11.23 1.83
C SER A 632 -9.70 -10.23 1.07
N GLN A 633 -8.36 -10.33 1.16
CA GLN A 633 -7.44 -9.46 0.43
C GLN A 633 -7.47 -9.73 -1.07
N LEU A 634 -7.59 -10.99 -1.49
CA LEU A 634 -7.74 -11.36 -2.91
C LEU A 634 -9.08 -10.90 -3.47
N GLN A 635 -10.19 -11.11 -2.76
CA GLN A 635 -11.51 -10.61 -3.14
C GLN A 635 -11.49 -9.09 -3.30
N SER A 636 -10.96 -8.37 -2.31
CA SER A 636 -10.79 -6.91 -2.37
C SER A 636 -9.88 -6.47 -3.54
N GLY A 637 -8.76 -7.17 -3.77
CA GLY A 637 -7.85 -6.88 -4.87
C GLY A 637 -8.53 -7.04 -6.24
N ILE A 638 -9.28 -8.11 -6.42
CA ILE A 638 -10.03 -8.39 -7.66
C ILE A 638 -11.10 -7.33 -7.88
N VAL A 639 -11.91 -6.99 -6.87
CA VAL A 639 -12.97 -5.96 -6.99
C VAL A 639 -12.38 -4.58 -7.31
N TYR A 640 -11.26 -4.24 -6.67
CA TYR A 640 -10.53 -2.99 -6.94
C TYR A 640 -9.98 -2.95 -8.36
N GLY A 641 -9.35 -4.05 -8.80
CA GLY A 641 -8.84 -4.23 -10.17
C GLY A 641 -9.95 -4.19 -11.23
N LEU A 642 -11.13 -4.78 -10.94
CA LEU A 642 -12.31 -4.73 -11.81
C LEU A 642 -12.79 -3.29 -12.02
N SER A 643 -12.91 -2.52 -10.93
CA SER A 643 -13.32 -1.11 -11.03
C SER A 643 -12.36 -0.31 -11.91
N ALA A 644 -11.06 -0.50 -11.71
CA ALA A 644 -10.01 0.16 -12.50
C ALA A 644 -10.04 -0.27 -13.98
N ALA A 645 -10.16 -1.58 -14.25
CA ALA A 645 -10.15 -2.11 -15.62
C ALA A 645 -11.39 -1.72 -16.41
N LEU A 646 -12.56 -1.70 -15.78
CA LEU A 646 -13.83 -1.48 -16.47
C LEU A 646 -14.13 -0.01 -16.72
N TRP A 647 -13.85 0.88 -15.74
CA TRP A 647 -14.34 2.27 -15.78
C TRP A 647 -13.35 3.31 -15.28
N GLY A 648 -12.30 2.89 -14.56
CA GLY A 648 -11.41 3.82 -13.87
C GLY A 648 -10.71 4.76 -14.85
N ASP A 649 -11.00 6.05 -14.77
CA ASP A 649 -10.36 7.10 -15.57
C ASP A 649 -10.51 8.45 -14.85
N ILE A 650 -9.41 9.14 -14.66
CA ILE A 650 -9.39 10.55 -14.26
C ILE A 650 -9.06 11.39 -15.47
N THR A 651 -9.97 12.28 -15.81
CA THR A 651 -9.85 13.16 -16.97
C THR A 651 -9.64 14.61 -16.58
N LEU A 652 -8.78 15.28 -17.32
CA LEU A 652 -8.48 16.70 -17.15
C LEU A 652 -9.01 17.52 -18.33
N ARG A 653 -9.50 18.70 -18.03
CA ARG A 653 -9.85 19.73 -19.01
C ARG A 653 -9.44 21.10 -18.47
N ASN A 654 -8.61 21.82 -19.21
CA ASN A 654 -8.08 23.12 -18.82
C ASN A 654 -7.48 23.07 -17.40
N GLY A 655 -6.65 22.09 -17.12
CA GLY A 655 -5.96 21.88 -15.83
C GLY A 655 -6.86 21.46 -14.67
N ARG A 656 -8.14 21.17 -14.91
CA ARG A 656 -9.12 20.79 -13.89
C ARG A 656 -9.51 19.34 -14.04
N VAL A 657 -9.52 18.63 -12.95
CA VAL A 657 -10.04 17.26 -12.88
C VAL A 657 -11.56 17.31 -13.04
N GLN A 658 -12.11 16.41 -13.85
CA GLN A 658 -13.53 16.38 -14.17
C GLN A 658 -14.33 15.50 -13.21
N GLN A 659 -13.72 14.44 -12.68
CA GLN A 659 -14.34 13.55 -11.70
C GLN A 659 -14.20 14.16 -10.30
N SER A 660 -15.29 14.17 -9.56
CA SER A 660 -15.34 14.79 -8.23
C SER A 660 -15.94 13.88 -7.15
N ASN A 661 -16.71 12.87 -7.54
CA ASN A 661 -17.40 12.00 -6.60
C ASN A 661 -17.72 10.65 -7.26
N PHE A 662 -18.27 9.69 -6.49
CA PHE A 662 -18.68 8.37 -7.00
C PHE A 662 -19.85 8.39 -8.00
N SER A 663 -20.48 9.56 -8.21
CA SER A 663 -21.46 9.77 -9.29
C SER A 663 -20.83 9.86 -10.69
N ASP A 664 -19.58 10.36 -10.76
CA ASP A 664 -18.81 10.58 -11.99
C ASP A 664 -17.49 9.80 -12.05
N TYR A 665 -17.04 9.22 -10.92
CA TYR A 665 -15.98 8.24 -10.83
C TYR A 665 -16.54 6.88 -10.40
N ARG A 666 -16.91 6.06 -11.40
CA ARG A 666 -17.63 4.82 -11.17
C ARG A 666 -16.73 3.75 -10.53
N VAL A 667 -17.24 3.13 -9.48
CA VAL A 667 -16.69 1.93 -8.85
C VAL A 667 -17.68 0.76 -8.98
N LEU A 668 -17.19 -0.47 -8.88
CA LEU A 668 -18.01 -1.68 -8.94
C LEU A 668 -19.03 -1.71 -7.78
N ARG A 669 -20.28 -1.95 -8.09
CA ARG A 669 -21.37 -2.07 -7.12
C ARG A 669 -21.55 -3.54 -6.71
N LEU A 670 -22.14 -3.77 -5.54
CA LEU A 670 -22.30 -5.12 -4.98
C LEU A 670 -23.00 -6.11 -5.95
N ASN A 671 -24.02 -5.65 -6.65
CA ASN A 671 -24.77 -6.48 -7.62
C ASN A 671 -24.02 -6.68 -8.98
N GLU A 672 -22.86 -6.07 -9.15
CA GLU A 672 -22.00 -6.20 -10.34
C GLU A 672 -20.78 -7.09 -10.07
N VAL A 673 -20.56 -7.45 -8.79
CA VAL A 673 -19.45 -8.33 -8.42
C VAL A 673 -19.69 -9.72 -9.01
N PRO A 674 -18.75 -10.25 -9.81
CA PRO A 674 -18.86 -11.60 -10.33
C PRO A 674 -18.71 -12.65 -9.22
N GLU A 675 -18.98 -13.90 -9.51
CA GLU A 675 -18.60 -15.01 -8.66
C GLU A 675 -17.06 -15.03 -8.49
N LEU A 676 -16.59 -15.03 -7.24
CA LEU A 676 -15.15 -15.10 -6.91
C LEU A 676 -14.83 -16.46 -6.29
N SER A 677 -14.03 -17.26 -7.00
CA SER A 677 -13.56 -18.57 -6.53
C SER A 677 -12.08 -18.47 -6.19
N ILE A 678 -11.75 -18.47 -4.89
CA ILE A 678 -10.39 -18.25 -4.39
C ILE A 678 -9.82 -19.55 -3.85
N HIS A 679 -8.61 -19.91 -4.29
CA HIS A 679 -7.89 -21.12 -3.87
C HIS A 679 -6.48 -20.76 -3.41
N ILE A 680 -6.14 -21.16 -2.19
CA ILE A 680 -4.83 -20.94 -1.59
C ILE A 680 -4.07 -22.27 -1.61
N ILE A 681 -2.91 -22.29 -2.23
CA ILE A 681 -2.03 -23.47 -2.24
C ILE A 681 -1.35 -23.59 -0.86
N PRO A 682 -1.49 -24.73 -0.16
CA PRO A 682 -0.71 -24.98 1.05
C PRO A 682 0.78 -24.98 0.73
N SER A 683 1.55 -24.20 1.48
CA SER A 683 3.00 -24.04 1.25
C SER A 683 3.73 -23.81 2.57
N THR A 684 4.95 -24.32 2.66
CA THR A 684 5.88 -24.11 3.78
C THR A 684 7.00 -23.12 3.43
N ALA A 685 6.97 -22.54 2.23
CA ALA A 685 7.90 -21.48 1.86
C ALA A 685 7.71 -20.25 2.76
N ALA A 686 8.70 -19.38 2.81
CA ALA A 686 8.57 -18.10 3.54
C ALA A 686 7.31 -17.33 3.10
N PRO A 687 6.61 -16.65 4.02
CA PRO A 687 5.42 -15.86 3.66
C PRO A 687 5.70 -14.82 2.58
N GLY A 688 4.87 -14.79 1.56
CA GLY A 688 4.81 -13.74 0.55
C GLY A 688 3.77 -12.67 0.90
N GLY A 689 3.81 -11.54 0.17
CA GLY A 689 2.83 -10.48 0.27
C GLY A 689 1.55 -10.80 -0.49
N ILE A 690 0.40 -10.44 0.08
CA ILE A 690 -0.92 -10.71 -0.53
C ILE A 690 -1.82 -9.47 -0.62
N GLY A 691 -1.39 -8.34 -0.04
CA GLY A 691 -2.20 -7.12 0.02
C GLY A 691 -2.49 -6.50 -1.34
N GLU A 692 -1.62 -6.73 -2.32
CA GLU A 692 -1.62 -6.08 -3.64
C GLU A 692 -1.74 -7.04 -4.82
N THR A 693 -1.28 -8.29 -4.65
CA THR A 693 -1.14 -9.29 -5.72
C THR A 693 -2.44 -9.61 -6.47
N GLY A 694 -3.60 -9.45 -5.82
CA GLY A 694 -4.90 -9.71 -6.43
C GLY A 694 -5.33 -8.72 -7.52
N VAL A 695 -4.69 -7.54 -7.61
CA VAL A 695 -5.10 -6.44 -8.52
C VAL A 695 -4.58 -6.63 -9.95
N PRO A 696 -3.27 -6.83 -10.20
CA PRO A 696 -2.69 -6.74 -11.53
C PRO A 696 -3.22 -7.75 -12.55
N PRO A 697 -3.48 -9.03 -12.22
CA PRO A 697 -3.92 -10.01 -13.22
C PRO A 697 -5.34 -9.78 -13.74
N VAL A 698 -6.15 -8.93 -13.07
CA VAL A 698 -7.58 -8.74 -13.41
C VAL A 698 -7.75 -8.18 -14.83
N ALA A 699 -7.07 -7.07 -15.14
CA ALA A 699 -7.24 -6.41 -16.44
C ALA A 699 -6.82 -7.31 -17.62
N PRO A 700 -5.62 -7.94 -17.61
CA PRO A 700 -5.21 -8.81 -18.71
C PRO A 700 -6.09 -10.06 -18.78
N ALA A 701 -6.53 -10.68 -17.70
CA ALA A 701 -7.42 -11.84 -17.74
C ALA A 701 -8.75 -11.51 -18.44
N ILE A 702 -9.34 -10.34 -18.14
CA ILE A 702 -10.57 -9.90 -18.79
C ILE A 702 -10.34 -9.57 -20.26
N CYS A 703 -9.29 -8.81 -20.60
CA CYS A 703 -8.98 -8.44 -21.98
C CYS A 703 -8.69 -9.68 -22.85
N ASN A 704 -8.02 -10.70 -22.30
CA ASN A 704 -7.79 -11.98 -22.97
C ASN A 704 -9.09 -12.77 -23.14
N ALA A 705 -10.01 -12.74 -22.18
CA ALA A 705 -11.35 -13.35 -22.32
C ALA A 705 -12.20 -12.62 -23.35
N ILE A 706 -12.14 -11.30 -23.44
CA ILE A 706 -12.81 -10.50 -24.48
C ILE A 706 -12.29 -10.88 -25.86
N PHE A 707 -10.97 -11.03 -26.02
CA PHE A 707 -10.40 -11.50 -27.28
C PHE A 707 -10.94 -12.89 -27.66
N ALA A 708 -10.98 -13.81 -26.72
CA ALA A 708 -11.56 -15.14 -26.96
C ALA A 708 -13.04 -15.10 -27.36
N ALA A 709 -13.79 -14.09 -26.88
CA ALA A 709 -15.21 -13.91 -27.20
C ALA A 709 -15.44 -13.21 -28.55
N THR A 710 -14.59 -12.25 -28.92
CA THR A 710 -14.88 -11.28 -29.99
C THR A 710 -13.82 -11.22 -31.09
N GLY A 711 -12.64 -11.73 -30.86
CA GLY A 711 -11.46 -11.53 -31.72
C GLY A 711 -10.82 -10.13 -31.56
N GLN A 712 -11.37 -9.22 -30.75
CA GLN A 712 -10.86 -7.87 -30.56
C GLN A 712 -9.81 -7.84 -29.44
N ARG A 713 -8.60 -7.35 -29.73
CA ARG A 713 -7.57 -7.07 -28.71
C ARG A 713 -7.73 -5.66 -28.13
N LEU A 714 -7.94 -5.61 -26.82
CA LEU A 714 -7.97 -4.34 -26.07
C LEU A 714 -6.60 -4.11 -25.44
N ARG A 715 -5.97 -2.99 -25.81
CA ARG A 715 -4.63 -2.63 -25.38
C ARG A 715 -4.58 -1.30 -24.62
N SER A 716 -5.74 -0.72 -24.34
CA SER A 716 -5.88 0.47 -23.50
C SER A 716 -6.99 0.27 -22.47
N LEU A 717 -6.85 0.90 -21.30
CA LEU A 717 -7.84 0.92 -20.23
C LEU A 717 -8.44 2.34 -20.12
N PRO A 718 -9.68 2.48 -19.62
CA PRO A 718 -10.61 1.44 -19.24
C PRO A 718 -11.29 0.77 -20.43
N ILE A 719 -11.79 -0.44 -20.21
CA ILE A 719 -12.47 -1.27 -21.23
C ILE A 719 -13.75 -0.60 -21.72
N GLY A 720 -14.53 -0.06 -20.80
CA GLY A 720 -15.90 0.43 -20.87
C GLY A 720 -16.44 0.87 -22.24
N ALA A 721 -15.87 1.92 -22.82
CA ALA A 721 -16.38 2.50 -24.09
C ALA A 721 -15.89 1.79 -25.36
N GLN A 722 -14.85 0.96 -25.26
CA GLN A 722 -14.18 0.38 -26.43
C GLN A 722 -14.98 -0.77 -27.08
N LEU A 723 -15.92 -1.39 -26.35
CA LEU A 723 -16.79 -2.46 -26.86
C LEU A 723 -18.09 -1.95 -27.45
N ARG A 724 -18.36 -0.64 -27.42
CA ARG A 724 -19.54 -0.01 -27.99
C ARG A 724 -19.22 0.48 -29.42
N THR A 725 -19.23 -0.40 -30.35
CA THR A 725 -19.15 -0.04 -31.80
C THR A 725 -20.38 -0.55 -32.52
#